data_93e1956e4f53fc031d9010c00e57dcc6
#
_entry.id   93e1956e4f53fc031d9010c00e57dcc6
#
_cell.length_a   1.000
_cell.length_b   1.000
_cell.length_c   1.000
_cell.angle_alpha   90.00
_cell.angle_beta   90.00
_cell.angle_gamma   90.00
#
_symmetry.space_group_name_H-M   'P 1'
#
loop_
_entity.id
_entity.type
_entity.pdbx_description
1 polymer ?
#
loop_
_entity_poly.entity_id
_entity_poly.type
_entity_poly.pdbx_seq_one_letter_code
_entity_poly.pdbx_strand_id
1 'polypeptide(L)'
;MALLGIDVGGTFTDFVANLHGRLHMWKVPTTNPPSFGVLQGLCHLREEKFSRIVHGTTIATNALLEGKWAKTALLTTQGFRDVLEIGRQNRPKLYDLFCERPALIVPREWRLEVPERLDAEGKVVQPLDEKAVRILAEKLRGKVDSVAVVLLFSFLNPAHEQRVRAILEEEGVNVPITLSSEVLPEFREFERTSTTVITAALRPLVEKYLADLAEALGEKFLVMQSNGGVAGPLEASRKAAGLLLSGPAGGVGGAKFVAEKAGFTNLITFDMGGTSTDVSLVRNGEISYTAEKEIAGRPVRLPMVDVHTVGAGGGSIAWVDSGGMLRVGPRSAGADPGPACYGRGGQEPTVTDAHLLLGHLSAQRPLAGVLPLYLDPGKKALEGLAEKLGLDLFSLAEGXLEVVEATMEQXIRVITVERGHDPRDFVLVAFGGAGPLHAVSLARKLEIPKVFVPAQAGVLSALGLITADIVHTYVRSLVAPLGRTPLPKANAILAEMRKEAEKILTEEGVSPEDWEFHYALDLRYRGQGFELTIPLSSGSLQAEALPPLIQEFHRKHAEIYGFSNLNAEVELVSLRLTAIGRTEKPDLPEIPSKGSLSAAVLEERLVFFVGEGWRKTPVYSREKLPGGAELIGPAVVEGLESTVLVPPRARAFLDRFGNIILEV
;
A
#
# COMPACT_ATOMS: atom_id res chain seq x y z
N MET A 1 -23.89 -12.59 8.21
CA MET A 1 -22.62 -12.46 8.92
C MET A 1 -22.33 -10.98 9.16
N ALA A 2 -21.72 -10.63 10.30
CA ALA A 2 -21.35 -9.25 10.62
C ALA A 2 -19.82 -9.08 10.45
N LEU A 3 -19.42 -8.20 9.54
CA LEU A 3 -18.01 -7.92 9.21
C LEU A 3 -17.72 -6.46 9.50
N LEU A 4 -16.52 -6.15 9.99
CA LEU A 4 -16.12 -4.77 10.27
C LEU A 4 -14.71 -4.52 9.74
N GLY A 5 -14.57 -3.52 8.87
CA GLY A 5 -13.30 -2.97 8.39
C GLY A 5 -13.04 -1.63 9.05
N ILE A 6 -11.83 -1.44 9.58
CA ILE A 6 -11.39 -0.21 10.23
C ILE A 6 -10.07 0.21 9.60
N ASP A 7 -10.06 1.28 8.83
CA ASP A 7 -8.84 1.79 8.19
C ASP A 7 -8.39 3.11 8.81
N VAL A 8 -7.23 3.11 9.44
CA VAL A 8 -6.66 4.31 10.06
C VAL A 8 -5.79 5.06 9.05
N GLY A 9 -6.36 6.13 8.49
CA GLY A 9 -5.64 7.04 7.60
C GLY A 9 -5.03 8.23 8.35
N GLY A 10 -4.38 9.12 7.61
CA GLY A 10 -3.72 10.30 8.21
C GLY A 10 -4.69 11.36 8.73
N THR A 11 -5.87 11.52 8.12
CA THR A 11 -6.86 12.54 8.48
C THR A 11 -8.09 11.95 9.15
N PHE A 12 -8.58 10.85 8.61
CA PHE A 12 -9.78 10.16 9.10
C PHE A 12 -9.48 8.69 9.35
N THR A 13 -10.20 8.12 10.31
CA THR A 13 -10.33 6.68 10.51
C THR A 13 -11.67 6.28 9.90
N ASP A 14 -11.61 5.40 8.92
CA ASP A 14 -12.74 4.98 8.09
C ASP A 14 -13.29 3.64 8.58
N PHE A 15 -14.60 3.54 8.62
CA PHE A 15 -15.31 2.33 9.09
C PHE A 15 -16.28 1.85 8.02
N VAL A 16 -16.24 0.55 7.76
CA VAL A 16 -17.23 -0.13 6.91
C VAL A 16 -17.71 -1.37 7.68
N ALA A 17 -18.98 -1.40 8.03
CA ALA A 17 -19.60 -2.57 8.64
C ALA A 17 -20.62 -3.20 7.70
N ASN A 18 -20.51 -4.50 7.45
CA ASN A 18 -21.57 -5.26 6.79
C ASN A 18 -22.40 -5.94 7.89
N LEU A 19 -23.62 -5.47 8.10
CA LEU A 19 -24.56 -6.00 9.08
C LEU A 19 -25.75 -6.61 8.35
N HIS A 20 -25.83 -7.94 8.34
CA HIS A 20 -26.96 -8.67 7.72
C HIS A 20 -27.18 -8.28 6.24
N GLY A 21 -26.08 -8.10 5.49
CA GLY A 21 -26.15 -7.76 4.05
C GLY A 21 -26.33 -6.27 3.76
N ARG A 22 -26.29 -5.42 4.79
CA ARG A 22 -26.31 -3.96 4.62
C ARG A 22 -24.95 -3.36 4.99
N LEU A 23 -24.46 -2.48 4.13
CA LEU A 23 -23.22 -1.75 4.39
C LEU A 23 -23.55 -0.45 5.17
N HIS A 24 -22.86 -0.29 6.28
CA HIS A 24 -22.88 0.95 7.09
C HIS A 24 -21.49 1.54 7.01
N MET A 25 -21.40 2.84 6.72
CA MET A 25 -20.14 3.52 6.50
C MET A 25 -20.11 4.81 7.31
N TRP A 26 -19.01 5.09 7.99
CA TRP A 26 -18.81 6.36 8.70
C TRP A 26 -17.33 6.65 8.87
N LYS A 27 -17.03 7.89 9.20
CA LYS A 27 -15.67 8.37 9.43
C LYS A 27 -15.61 9.09 10.77
N VAL A 28 -14.46 8.96 11.44
CA VAL A 28 -14.13 9.82 12.58
C VAL A 28 -12.77 10.45 12.34
N PRO A 29 -12.48 11.64 12.90
CA PRO A 29 -11.12 12.18 12.77
C PRO A 29 -10.10 11.25 13.40
N THR A 30 -8.96 11.07 12.73
CA THR A 30 -7.87 10.28 13.30
C THR A 30 -7.28 11.01 14.51
N THR A 31 -7.00 10.27 15.56
CA THR A 31 -6.49 10.79 16.83
C THR A 31 -5.02 10.39 17.03
N ASN A 32 -4.38 11.01 18.03
CA ASN A 32 -3.06 10.61 18.48
C ASN A 32 -3.13 10.31 20.00
N PRO A 33 -3.08 9.04 20.42
CA PRO A 33 -2.85 7.83 19.58
C PRO A 33 -4.08 7.42 18.75
N PRO A 34 -3.85 6.71 17.63
CA PRO A 34 -4.94 6.32 16.72
C PRO A 34 -6.01 5.39 17.35
N SER A 35 -5.63 4.62 18.36
CA SER A 35 -6.57 3.73 19.08
C SER A 35 -7.79 4.47 19.65
N PHE A 36 -7.63 5.74 20.04
CA PHE A 36 -8.76 6.56 20.52
C PHE A 36 -9.81 6.79 19.41
N GLY A 37 -9.37 7.11 18.20
CA GLY A 37 -10.28 7.26 17.05
C GLY A 37 -11.01 5.96 16.75
N VAL A 38 -10.31 4.83 16.86
CA VAL A 38 -10.92 3.50 16.67
C VAL A 38 -12.03 3.29 17.72
N LEU A 39 -11.73 3.51 19.01
CA LEU A 39 -12.71 3.37 20.09
C LEU A 39 -13.92 4.29 19.88
N GLN A 40 -13.67 5.54 19.49
CA GLN A 40 -14.73 6.52 19.23
C GLN A 40 -15.65 6.04 18.09
N GLY A 41 -15.07 5.52 17.02
CA GLY A 41 -15.85 5.01 15.90
C GLY A 41 -16.69 3.79 16.26
N LEU A 42 -16.18 2.92 17.15
CA LEU A 42 -16.90 1.73 17.62
C LEU A 42 -18.16 2.08 18.42
N CYS A 43 -18.22 3.26 19.05
CA CYS A 43 -19.41 3.69 19.79
C CYS A 43 -20.67 3.79 18.92
N HIS A 44 -20.50 3.89 17.58
CA HIS A 44 -21.62 3.90 16.63
C HIS A 44 -22.27 2.51 16.48
N LEU A 45 -21.61 1.46 16.95
CA LEU A 45 -22.01 0.05 16.75
C LEU A 45 -22.28 -0.66 18.09
N ARG A 46 -22.98 0.00 18.99
CA ARG A 46 -23.27 -0.56 20.32
C ARG A 46 -23.95 -1.94 20.23
N GLU A 47 -23.35 -2.92 20.91
CA GLU A 47 -23.86 -4.28 21.11
C GLU A 47 -23.79 -5.23 19.91
N GLU A 48 -23.23 -4.81 18.74
CA GLU A 48 -23.05 -5.72 17.60
C GLU A 48 -21.84 -6.64 17.81
N LYS A 49 -22.04 -7.92 17.60
CA LYS A 49 -20.95 -8.92 17.60
C LYS A 49 -20.51 -9.20 16.18
N PHE A 50 -19.26 -8.97 15.89
CA PHE A 50 -18.68 -9.22 14.58
C PHE A 50 -18.06 -10.60 14.50
N SER A 51 -18.34 -11.30 13.42
CA SER A 51 -17.71 -12.59 13.11
C SER A 51 -16.26 -12.39 12.64
N ARG A 52 -15.97 -11.21 12.06
CA ARG A 52 -14.61 -10.85 11.64
C ARG A 52 -14.42 -9.34 11.67
N ILE A 53 -13.31 -8.92 12.28
CA ILE A 53 -12.87 -7.51 12.30
C ILE A 53 -11.52 -7.48 11.58
N VAL A 54 -11.36 -6.54 10.64
CA VAL A 54 -10.11 -6.36 9.91
C VAL A 54 -9.63 -4.92 10.06
N HIS A 55 -8.37 -4.76 10.43
CA HIS A 55 -7.78 -3.46 10.72
C HIS A 55 -6.69 -3.12 9.72
N GLY A 56 -6.78 -1.92 9.11
CA GLY A 56 -5.74 -1.29 8.31
C GLY A 56 -5.09 -0.17 9.11
N THR A 57 -3.78 0.00 8.97
CA THR A 57 -3.04 1.00 9.75
C THR A 57 -1.86 1.58 8.99
N THR A 58 -1.59 2.86 9.22
CA THR A 58 -0.41 3.54 8.69
C THR A 58 0.73 3.61 9.71
N ILE A 59 0.59 2.97 10.87
CA ILE A 59 1.56 3.15 11.98
C ILE A 59 2.99 2.80 11.57
N ALA A 60 3.18 1.68 10.88
CA ALA A 60 4.51 1.22 10.44
C ALA A 60 5.10 2.19 9.40
N THR A 61 4.29 2.60 8.41
CA THR A 61 4.73 3.51 7.36
C THR A 61 5.11 4.88 7.93
N ASN A 62 4.26 5.43 8.80
CA ASN A 62 4.51 6.72 9.42
C ASN A 62 5.76 6.68 10.31
N ALA A 63 5.93 5.62 11.10
CA ALA A 63 7.11 5.46 11.95
C ALA A 63 8.40 5.44 11.11
N LEU A 64 8.38 4.72 9.98
CA LEU A 64 9.56 4.65 9.11
C LEU A 64 9.85 5.99 8.42
N LEU A 65 8.81 6.70 7.97
CA LEU A 65 8.96 8.00 7.30
C LEU A 65 9.42 9.11 8.27
N GLU A 66 8.91 9.08 9.50
CA GLU A 66 9.21 10.11 10.52
C GLU A 66 10.48 9.83 11.33
N GLY A 67 11.11 8.67 11.13
CA GLY A 67 12.28 8.27 11.90
C GLY A 67 11.98 7.88 13.35
N LYS A 68 10.74 7.45 13.61
CA LYS A 68 10.25 7.08 14.95
C LYS A 68 10.24 5.57 15.13
N TRP A 69 11.40 4.97 15.17
CA TRP A 69 11.56 3.52 15.35
C TRP A 69 12.24 3.20 16.67
N ALA A 70 12.16 1.95 17.11
CA ALA A 70 12.75 1.46 18.34
C ALA A 70 14.28 1.45 18.25
N LYS A 71 14.95 1.69 19.37
CA LYS A 71 16.42 1.59 19.46
C LYS A 71 16.82 0.13 19.23
N THR A 72 17.43 -0.14 18.09
CA THR A 72 17.66 -1.50 17.59
C THR A 72 19.17 -1.79 17.49
N ALA A 73 19.57 -3.00 17.88
CA ALA A 73 20.91 -3.52 17.61
C ALA A 73 20.84 -4.53 16.45
N LEU A 74 21.93 -4.58 15.68
CA LEU A 74 22.12 -5.57 14.62
C LEU A 74 23.27 -6.49 15.02
N LEU A 75 23.02 -7.80 15.05
CA LEU A 75 24.03 -8.85 15.18
C LEU A 75 24.25 -9.47 13.82
N THR A 76 25.48 -9.46 13.32
CA THR A 76 25.81 -9.98 12.00
C THR A 76 27.15 -10.73 12.04
N THR A 77 27.41 -11.54 11.01
CA THR A 77 28.66 -12.30 10.87
C THR A 77 29.87 -11.36 10.94
N GLN A 78 30.89 -11.75 11.69
CA GLN A 78 32.15 -10.99 11.85
C GLN A 78 32.73 -10.58 10.47
N GLY A 79 33.05 -9.28 10.33
CA GLY A 79 33.54 -8.67 9.09
C GLY A 79 32.44 -8.04 8.24
N PHE A 80 31.15 -8.14 8.62
CA PHE A 80 30.01 -7.71 7.79
C PHE A 80 29.12 -6.64 8.43
N ARG A 81 29.55 -6.03 9.53
CA ARG A 81 28.73 -5.01 10.22
C ARG A 81 28.44 -3.75 9.39
N ASP A 82 29.26 -3.48 8.38
CA ASP A 82 29.10 -2.28 7.56
C ASP A 82 28.30 -2.52 6.27
N VAL A 83 27.75 -3.72 6.04
CA VAL A 83 26.89 -4.03 4.91
C VAL A 83 25.71 -3.05 4.84
N LEU A 84 25.08 -2.76 5.98
CA LEU A 84 23.94 -1.84 6.05
C LEU A 84 24.31 -0.41 5.61
N GLU A 85 25.52 0.02 5.92
CA GLU A 85 26.03 1.35 5.58
C GLU A 85 26.54 1.44 4.14
N ILE A 86 27.27 0.40 3.70
CA ILE A 86 27.81 0.35 2.33
C ILE A 86 26.69 0.26 1.30
N GLY A 87 25.69 -0.58 1.56
CA GLY A 87 24.55 -0.80 0.66
C GLY A 87 25.01 -1.27 -0.72
N ARG A 88 24.35 -0.77 -1.76
CA ARG A 88 24.71 -1.04 -3.15
C ARG A 88 25.60 0.05 -3.77
N GLN A 89 26.01 1.04 -2.96
CA GLN A 89 26.86 2.16 -3.35
C GLN A 89 26.24 3.07 -4.41
N ASN A 90 24.93 3.02 -4.58
CA ASN A 90 24.16 3.90 -5.47
C ASN A 90 24.08 5.29 -4.85
N ARG A 91 24.15 6.32 -5.68
CA ARG A 91 23.82 7.69 -5.22
C ARG A 91 22.29 7.80 -5.16
N PRO A 92 21.73 8.38 -4.06
CA PRO A 92 20.29 8.67 -4.02
C PRO A 92 19.82 9.61 -5.12
N LYS A 93 20.69 10.57 -5.51
CA LYS A 93 20.44 11.51 -6.61
C LYS A 93 21.68 11.57 -7.50
N LEU A 94 21.54 11.21 -8.76
CA LEU A 94 22.66 11.08 -9.68
C LEU A 94 23.40 12.41 -9.93
N TYR A 95 22.64 13.51 -10.05
CA TYR A 95 23.18 14.84 -10.40
C TYR A 95 23.27 15.82 -9.22
N ASP A 96 23.26 15.31 -7.99
CA ASP A 96 23.40 16.12 -6.78
C ASP A 96 24.68 15.70 -6.04
N LEU A 97 25.67 16.60 -6.04
CA LEU A 97 26.98 16.34 -5.40
C LEU A 97 26.89 16.31 -3.87
N PHE A 98 25.84 16.89 -3.30
CA PHE A 98 25.66 17.02 -1.86
C PHE A 98 24.52 16.11 -1.35
N CYS A 99 24.09 15.16 -2.16
CA CYS A 99 23.01 14.25 -1.75
C CYS A 99 23.45 13.39 -0.56
N GLU A 100 22.58 13.27 0.43
CA GLU A 100 22.80 12.43 1.61
C GLU A 100 21.94 11.18 1.53
N ARG A 101 22.44 10.09 2.07
CA ARG A 101 21.68 8.86 2.24
C ARG A 101 20.71 9.02 3.40
N PRO A 102 19.61 8.28 3.41
CA PRO A 102 18.72 8.26 4.58
C PRO A 102 19.48 7.86 5.86
N ALA A 103 19.09 8.44 6.98
CA ALA A 103 19.68 8.10 8.29
C ALA A 103 19.59 6.58 8.52
N LEU A 104 20.69 6.00 9.00
CA LEU A 104 20.72 4.56 9.30
C LEU A 104 19.90 4.26 10.55
N ILE A 105 19.06 3.21 10.46
CA ILE A 105 18.23 2.77 11.59
C ILE A 105 19.09 2.27 12.74
N VAL A 106 20.18 1.57 12.41
CA VAL A 106 21.13 1.07 13.42
C VAL A 106 22.46 1.80 13.27
N PRO A 107 22.81 2.69 14.20
CA PRO A 107 24.13 3.36 14.18
C PRO A 107 25.25 2.35 14.44
N ARG A 108 26.48 2.71 14.03
CA ARG A 108 27.61 1.77 13.99
C ARG A 108 27.93 1.12 15.33
N GLU A 109 27.78 1.84 16.44
CA GLU A 109 28.05 1.31 17.79
C GLU A 109 27.09 0.19 18.21
N TRP A 110 25.94 0.06 17.53
CA TRP A 110 24.96 -1.02 17.78
C TRP A 110 24.95 -2.07 16.67
N ARG A 111 25.88 -2.01 15.72
CA ARG A 111 26.11 -3.07 14.73
C ARG A 111 27.22 -3.97 15.26
N LEU A 112 26.83 -5.09 15.82
CA LEU A 112 27.71 -6.00 16.58
C LEU A 112 28.04 -7.25 15.77
N GLU A 113 29.26 -7.73 15.93
CA GLU A 113 29.77 -8.85 15.15
C GLU A 113 29.78 -10.13 15.96
N VAL A 114 29.31 -11.23 15.31
CA VAL A 114 29.24 -12.56 15.87
C VAL A 114 30.29 -13.43 15.14
N PRO A 115 31.28 -13.96 15.88
CA PRO A 115 32.24 -14.88 15.25
C PRO A 115 31.57 -16.20 14.89
N GLU A 116 31.33 -16.41 13.61
CA GLU A 116 30.73 -17.61 13.02
C GLU A 116 30.88 -17.52 11.50
N ARG A 117 30.74 -18.64 10.79
CA ARG A 117 30.71 -18.60 9.34
C ARG A 117 30.06 -19.87 8.75
N LEU A 118 29.15 -19.64 7.81
CA LEU A 118 28.62 -20.68 6.92
C LEU A 118 29.14 -20.44 5.49
N ASP A 119 29.22 -21.48 4.68
CA ASP A 119 29.58 -21.39 3.26
C ASP A 119 28.31 -21.29 2.39
N ALA A 120 28.52 -21.23 1.08
CA ALA A 120 27.46 -21.10 0.08
C ALA A 120 26.56 -22.35 -0.04
N GLU A 121 26.93 -23.45 0.60
CA GLU A 121 26.11 -24.67 0.71
C GLU A 121 25.40 -24.76 2.07
N GLY A 122 25.61 -23.78 2.96
CA GLY A 122 25.04 -23.77 4.33
C GLY A 122 25.79 -24.65 5.32
N LYS A 123 27.02 -25.08 4.98
CA LYS A 123 27.85 -25.88 5.87
C LYS A 123 28.63 -24.98 6.82
N VAL A 124 28.88 -25.47 8.02
CA VAL A 124 29.65 -24.70 9.04
C VAL A 124 31.13 -24.69 8.66
N VAL A 125 31.65 -23.50 8.36
CA VAL A 125 33.09 -23.22 8.16
C VAL A 125 33.75 -22.84 9.49
N GLN A 126 33.04 -21.98 10.26
CA GLN A 126 33.46 -21.59 11.60
C GLN A 126 32.27 -21.77 12.54
N PRO A 127 32.40 -22.60 13.58
CA PRO A 127 31.33 -22.75 14.56
C PRO A 127 30.98 -21.43 15.25
N LEU A 128 29.73 -21.31 15.69
CA LEU A 128 29.28 -20.15 16.46
C LEU A 128 30.06 -20.05 17.78
N ASP A 129 30.65 -18.88 18.03
CA ASP A 129 31.29 -18.60 19.31
C ASP A 129 30.23 -18.15 20.33
N GLU A 130 29.69 -19.13 21.06
CA GLU A 130 28.64 -18.86 22.07
C GLU A 130 29.11 -17.96 23.19
N LYS A 131 30.43 -17.98 23.55
CA LYS A 131 30.98 -17.10 24.59
C LYS A 131 30.92 -15.65 24.12
N ALA A 132 31.29 -15.39 22.86
CA ALA A 132 31.18 -14.05 22.27
C ALA A 132 29.74 -13.56 22.29
N VAL A 133 28.76 -14.42 21.96
CA VAL A 133 27.34 -14.05 21.98
C VAL A 133 26.89 -13.68 23.41
N ARG A 134 27.33 -14.42 24.44
CA ARG A 134 27.01 -14.09 25.85
C ARG A 134 27.56 -12.71 26.26
N ILE A 135 28.76 -12.36 25.81
CA ILE A 135 29.34 -11.04 26.04
C ILE A 135 28.49 -9.95 25.34
N LEU A 136 28.06 -10.22 24.12
CA LEU A 136 27.16 -9.29 23.40
C LEU A 136 25.82 -9.13 24.13
N ALA A 137 25.28 -10.21 24.72
CA ALA A 137 24.03 -10.15 25.49
C ALA A 137 24.16 -9.19 26.69
N GLU A 138 25.30 -9.22 27.40
CA GLU A 138 25.58 -8.28 28.50
C GLU A 138 25.57 -6.82 28.02
N LYS A 139 26.13 -6.59 26.83
CA LYS A 139 26.15 -5.26 26.21
C LYS A 139 24.74 -4.77 25.84
N LEU A 140 23.87 -5.68 25.41
CA LEU A 140 22.51 -5.37 24.92
C LEU A 140 21.47 -5.18 26.03
N ARG A 141 21.63 -5.93 27.13
CA ARG A 141 20.61 -6.02 28.21
C ARG A 141 20.24 -4.64 28.76
N GLY A 142 18.96 -4.27 28.62
CA GLY A 142 18.43 -2.99 29.11
C GLY A 142 18.89 -1.75 28.34
N LYS A 143 19.56 -1.91 27.22
CA LYS A 143 20.11 -0.76 26.46
C LYS A 143 19.51 -0.60 25.06
N VAL A 144 18.79 -1.60 24.58
CA VAL A 144 18.10 -1.57 23.29
C VAL A 144 16.67 -2.05 23.46
N ASP A 145 15.80 -1.69 22.52
CA ASP A 145 14.39 -2.05 22.53
C ASP A 145 14.07 -3.21 21.58
N SER A 146 15.02 -3.57 20.71
CA SER A 146 14.87 -4.65 19.74
C SER A 146 16.24 -5.12 19.25
N VAL A 147 16.30 -6.36 18.76
CA VAL A 147 17.53 -6.95 18.17
C VAL A 147 17.18 -7.59 16.82
N ALA A 148 17.95 -7.26 15.78
CA ALA A 148 17.95 -7.93 14.49
C ALA A 148 19.17 -8.85 14.42
N VAL A 149 18.97 -10.12 14.00
CA VAL A 149 20.06 -11.06 13.78
C VAL A 149 20.10 -11.43 12.30
N VAL A 150 21.20 -11.10 11.63
CA VAL A 150 21.37 -11.31 10.19
C VAL A 150 22.74 -11.93 9.93
N LEU A 151 22.80 -13.26 9.84
CA LEU A 151 24.05 -13.97 9.61
C LEU A 151 24.16 -14.41 8.14
N LEU A 152 25.38 -14.46 7.62
CA LEU A 152 25.62 -14.89 6.23
C LEU A 152 25.12 -16.32 6.02
N PHE A 153 24.44 -16.54 4.91
CA PHE A 153 23.89 -17.85 4.52
C PHE A 153 22.90 -18.46 5.49
N SER A 154 22.40 -17.72 6.47
CA SER A 154 21.35 -18.20 7.39
C SER A 154 20.06 -18.61 6.65
N PHE A 155 19.83 -18.08 5.46
CA PHE A 155 18.70 -18.50 4.61
C PHE A 155 18.82 -19.94 4.11
N LEU A 156 20.02 -20.52 4.14
CA LEU A 156 20.28 -21.94 3.82
C LEU A 156 20.31 -22.81 5.08
N ASN A 157 20.80 -22.24 6.19
CA ASN A 157 20.94 -22.96 7.46
C ASN A 157 20.72 -21.97 8.62
N PRO A 158 19.53 -21.96 9.23
CA PRO A 158 19.21 -20.97 10.28
C PRO A 158 19.78 -21.32 11.67
N ALA A 159 20.47 -22.44 11.82
CA ALA A 159 20.87 -22.95 13.14
C ALA A 159 21.65 -21.93 13.98
N HIS A 160 22.60 -21.19 13.38
CA HIS A 160 23.38 -20.19 14.12
C HIS A 160 22.49 -19.02 14.58
N GLU A 161 21.58 -18.51 13.73
CA GLU A 161 20.65 -17.44 14.15
C GLU A 161 19.74 -17.90 15.28
N GLN A 162 19.18 -19.12 15.17
CA GLN A 162 18.32 -19.69 16.20
C GLN A 162 19.07 -19.83 17.52
N ARG A 163 20.33 -20.30 17.46
CA ARG A 163 21.16 -20.45 18.66
C ARG A 163 21.51 -19.08 19.27
N VAL A 164 21.82 -18.06 18.43
CA VAL A 164 22.04 -16.69 18.91
C VAL A 164 20.83 -16.21 19.70
N ARG A 165 19.60 -16.36 19.14
CA ARG A 165 18.38 -15.96 19.84
C ARG A 165 18.25 -16.67 21.18
N ALA A 166 18.43 -17.99 21.20
CA ALA A 166 18.33 -18.76 22.44
C ALA A 166 19.31 -18.27 23.51
N ILE A 167 20.57 -17.99 23.13
CA ILE A 167 21.57 -17.45 24.07
C ILE A 167 21.15 -16.07 24.58
N LEU A 168 20.69 -15.17 23.71
CA LEU A 168 20.24 -13.84 24.12
C LEU A 168 19.11 -13.94 25.16
N GLU A 169 18.15 -14.85 24.92
CA GLU A 169 17.03 -15.10 25.84
C GLU A 169 17.53 -15.71 27.17
N GLU A 170 18.41 -16.72 27.10
CA GLU A 170 19.06 -17.33 28.29
C GLU A 170 19.77 -16.26 29.14
N GLU A 171 20.40 -15.28 28.52
CA GLU A 171 21.13 -14.19 29.20
C GLU A 171 20.24 -13.01 29.59
N GLY A 172 18.94 -13.11 29.45
CA GLY A 172 17.98 -12.10 29.92
C GLY A 172 17.88 -10.85 29.03
N VAL A 173 18.08 -10.99 27.72
CA VAL A 173 17.78 -9.93 26.76
C VAL A 173 16.28 -10.02 26.45
N ASN A 174 15.47 -9.30 27.24
CA ASN A 174 14.00 -9.39 27.24
C ASN A 174 13.38 -8.37 26.27
N VAL A 175 13.81 -8.40 25.00
CA VAL A 175 13.26 -7.54 23.93
C VAL A 175 12.97 -8.41 22.70
N PRO A 176 12.13 -7.97 21.78
CA PRO A 176 11.90 -8.75 20.56
C PRO A 176 13.20 -9.00 19.79
N ILE A 177 13.44 -10.25 19.45
CA ILE A 177 14.59 -10.69 18.63
C ILE A 177 14.05 -11.17 17.29
N THR A 178 14.50 -10.57 16.22
CA THR A 178 14.03 -10.79 14.84
C THR A 178 15.16 -11.46 14.04
N LEU A 179 14.90 -12.65 13.52
CA LEU A 179 15.88 -13.41 12.73
C LEU A 179 15.65 -13.21 11.23
N SER A 180 16.71 -12.98 10.47
CA SER A 180 16.62 -12.81 9.01
C SER A 180 16.10 -14.09 8.33
N SER A 181 16.41 -15.25 8.88
CA SER A 181 15.94 -16.54 8.38
C SER A 181 14.43 -16.74 8.51
N GLU A 182 13.75 -15.93 9.36
CA GLU A 182 12.28 -15.95 9.50
C GLU A 182 11.62 -14.84 8.70
N VAL A 183 12.28 -13.68 8.58
CA VAL A 183 11.73 -12.51 7.88
C VAL A 183 11.89 -12.65 6.36
N LEU A 184 13.10 -12.98 5.91
CA LEU A 184 13.44 -13.03 4.48
C LEU A 184 14.53 -14.08 4.23
N PRO A 185 14.17 -15.37 4.15
CA PRO A 185 15.17 -16.42 3.89
C PRO A 185 15.58 -16.49 2.42
N GLU A 186 16.11 -15.36 1.92
CA GLU A 186 16.63 -15.22 0.56
C GLU A 186 18.08 -14.73 0.60
N PHE A 187 18.84 -15.04 -0.45
CA PHE A 187 20.17 -14.44 -0.64
C PHE A 187 20.04 -12.92 -0.85
N ARG A 188 21.12 -12.17 -1.07
CA ARG A 188 21.22 -10.70 -1.12
C ARG A 188 21.32 -10.13 0.30
N GLU A 189 22.53 -10.17 0.80
CA GLU A 189 22.85 -9.78 2.19
C GLU A 189 22.40 -8.36 2.55
N PHE A 190 22.49 -7.39 1.63
CA PHE A 190 22.09 -6.00 1.95
C PHE A 190 20.57 -5.89 2.10
N GLU A 191 19.80 -6.37 1.11
CA GLU A 191 18.33 -6.28 1.13
C GLU A 191 17.76 -7.08 2.30
N ARG A 192 18.34 -8.26 2.61
CA ARG A 192 17.95 -9.08 3.74
C ARG A 192 18.24 -8.36 5.06
N THR A 193 19.42 -7.72 5.17
CA THR A 193 19.79 -6.94 6.36
C THR A 193 18.83 -5.75 6.53
N SER A 194 18.61 -4.97 5.47
CA SER A 194 17.72 -3.80 5.51
C SER A 194 16.30 -4.21 5.94
N THR A 195 15.72 -5.23 5.31
CA THR A 195 14.36 -5.69 5.60
C THR A 195 14.23 -6.21 7.03
N THR A 196 15.24 -6.97 7.51
CA THR A 196 15.22 -7.52 8.88
C THR A 196 15.37 -6.41 9.91
N VAL A 197 16.27 -5.44 9.66
CA VAL A 197 16.47 -4.28 10.56
C VAL A 197 15.19 -3.44 10.62
N ILE A 198 14.55 -3.17 9.49
CA ILE A 198 13.27 -2.42 9.46
C ILE A 198 12.21 -3.19 10.27
N THR A 199 12.09 -4.50 10.05
CA THR A 199 11.15 -5.34 10.79
C THR A 199 11.41 -5.26 12.30
N ALA A 200 12.66 -5.45 12.72
CA ALA A 200 13.04 -5.39 14.14
C ALA A 200 12.75 -4.01 14.76
N ALA A 201 13.08 -2.94 14.02
CA ALA A 201 12.93 -1.57 14.51
C ALA A 201 11.46 -1.15 14.66
N LEU A 202 10.58 -1.66 13.79
CA LEU A 202 9.13 -1.36 13.84
C LEU A 202 8.38 -2.26 14.82
N ARG A 203 8.91 -3.45 15.09
CA ARG A 203 8.20 -4.49 15.84
C ARG A 203 7.70 -4.05 17.22
N PRO A 204 8.51 -3.41 18.09
CA PRO A 204 7.99 -3.01 19.42
C PRO A 204 6.83 -2.03 19.34
N LEU A 205 6.88 -1.09 18.39
CA LEU A 205 5.80 -0.12 18.16
C LEU A 205 4.52 -0.83 17.69
N VAL A 206 4.67 -1.74 16.73
CA VAL A 206 3.54 -2.51 16.17
C VAL A 206 2.94 -3.43 17.24
N GLU A 207 3.78 -4.16 18.00
CA GLU A 207 3.32 -5.05 19.07
C GLU A 207 2.49 -4.30 20.11
N LYS A 208 2.99 -3.15 20.56
CA LYS A 208 2.26 -2.30 21.53
C LYS A 208 0.94 -1.83 20.96
N TYR A 209 0.95 -1.30 19.74
CA TYR A 209 -0.25 -0.78 19.08
C TYR A 209 -1.33 -1.87 18.91
N LEU A 210 -0.93 -3.05 18.45
CA LEU A 210 -1.89 -4.15 18.25
C LEU A 210 -2.39 -4.72 19.58
N ALA A 211 -1.56 -4.71 20.63
CA ALA A 211 -2.00 -5.09 21.98
C ALA A 211 -3.04 -4.11 22.53
N ASP A 212 -2.80 -2.80 22.36
CA ASP A 212 -3.76 -1.76 22.78
C ASP A 212 -5.11 -1.94 22.06
N LEU A 213 -5.06 -2.29 20.76
CA LEU A 213 -6.28 -2.56 19.99
C LEU A 213 -6.98 -3.86 20.42
N ALA A 214 -6.22 -4.88 20.84
CA ALA A 214 -6.81 -6.15 21.28
C ALA A 214 -7.69 -5.97 22.52
N GLU A 215 -7.37 -4.99 23.37
CA GLU A 215 -8.23 -4.66 24.52
C GLU A 215 -9.59 -4.12 24.07
N ALA A 216 -9.63 -3.42 22.94
CA ALA A 216 -10.84 -2.80 22.40
C ALA A 216 -11.64 -3.72 21.48
N LEU A 217 -10.95 -4.49 20.63
CA LEU A 217 -11.56 -5.27 19.56
C LEU A 217 -11.72 -6.76 19.89
N GLY A 218 -11.08 -7.22 20.98
CA GLY A 218 -10.92 -8.65 21.29
C GLY A 218 -9.72 -9.22 20.55
N GLU A 219 -9.27 -10.39 20.95
CA GLU A 219 -8.02 -10.99 20.45
C GLU A 219 -8.09 -11.53 18.99
N LYS A 220 -9.27 -11.61 18.42
CA LYS A 220 -9.50 -12.27 17.13
C LYS A 220 -9.75 -11.30 15.95
N PHE A 221 -9.08 -10.15 15.94
CA PHE A 221 -9.10 -9.30 14.76
C PHE A 221 -7.96 -9.67 13.81
N LEU A 222 -8.08 -9.27 12.56
CA LEU A 222 -7.06 -9.47 11.53
C LEU A 222 -6.47 -8.13 11.12
N VAL A 223 -5.24 -8.14 10.61
CA VAL A 223 -4.49 -6.93 10.24
C VAL A 223 -4.11 -7.01 8.75
N MET A 224 -4.40 -5.96 8.00
CA MET A 224 -4.05 -5.85 6.57
C MET A 224 -2.53 -5.78 6.40
N GLN A 225 -2.03 -6.51 5.43
CA GLN A 225 -0.61 -6.55 5.07
C GLN A 225 -0.37 -5.90 3.70
N SER A 226 0.87 -5.54 3.43
CA SER A 226 1.30 -4.96 2.14
C SER A 226 1.09 -5.90 0.95
N ASN A 227 0.98 -7.19 1.17
CA ASN A 227 0.68 -8.16 0.11
C ASN A 227 -0.81 -8.22 -0.28
N GLY A 228 -1.65 -7.35 0.33
CA GLY A 228 -3.09 -7.31 0.05
C GLY A 228 -3.92 -8.36 0.78
N GLY A 229 -3.27 -9.21 1.57
CA GLY A 229 -3.96 -10.17 2.43
C GLY A 229 -3.99 -9.69 3.88
N VAL A 230 -4.67 -10.45 4.73
CA VAL A 230 -4.72 -10.18 6.16
C VAL A 230 -4.09 -11.33 6.94
N ALA A 231 -3.65 -11.02 8.17
CA ALA A 231 -3.04 -11.99 9.08
C ALA A 231 -3.44 -11.67 10.52
N GLY A 232 -3.32 -12.64 11.41
CA GLY A 232 -3.53 -12.42 12.84
C GLY A 232 -2.52 -11.41 13.42
N PRO A 233 -2.86 -10.72 14.52
CA PRO A 233 -2.00 -9.64 15.06
C PRO A 233 -0.61 -10.12 15.50
N LEU A 234 -0.49 -11.35 15.98
CA LEU A 234 0.81 -11.92 16.37
C LEU A 234 1.74 -12.06 15.16
N GLU A 235 1.23 -12.64 14.07
CA GLU A 235 2.02 -12.83 12.84
C GLU A 235 2.35 -11.48 12.18
N ALA A 236 1.38 -10.56 12.17
CA ALA A 236 1.57 -9.20 11.65
C ALA A 236 2.67 -8.46 12.42
N SER A 237 2.73 -8.59 13.74
CA SER A 237 3.77 -7.93 14.55
C SER A 237 5.16 -8.55 14.32
N ARG A 238 5.24 -9.87 14.20
CA ARG A 238 6.51 -10.57 13.91
C ARG A 238 7.09 -10.14 12.56
N LYS A 239 6.22 -9.82 11.61
CA LYS A 239 6.60 -9.38 10.26
C LYS A 239 6.22 -7.90 10.05
N ALA A 240 6.57 -7.04 11.02
CA ALA A 240 6.12 -5.63 11.04
C ALA A 240 6.38 -4.86 9.75
N ALA A 241 7.46 -5.15 9.02
CA ALA A 241 7.70 -4.53 7.70
C ALA A 241 6.62 -4.91 6.67
N GLY A 242 5.90 -6.03 6.87
CA GLY A 242 4.76 -6.43 6.04
C GLY A 242 3.53 -5.55 6.21
N LEU A 243 3.55 -4.60 7.13
CA LEU A 243 2.46 -3.61 7.30
C LEU A 243 2.73 -2.30 6.54
N LEU A 244 3.94 -2.14 5.98
CA LEU A 244 4.28 -0.94 5.21
C LEU A 244 3.38 -0.85 3.96
N LEU A 245 2.73 0.30 3.76
CA LEU A 245 1.83 0.54 2.62
C LEU A 245 0.60 -0.40 2.59
N SER A 246 0.15 -0.91 3.75
CA SER A 246 -1.01 -1.82 3.80
C SER A 246 -2.34 -1.11 3.50
N GLY A 247 -2.47 0.18 3.83
CA GLY A 247 -3.67 0.95 3.49
C GLY A 247 -3.94 1.00 1.98
N PRO A 248 -2.96 1.47 1.17
CA PRO A 248 -3.11 1.41 -0.28
C PRO A 248 -3.42 0.01 -0.82
N ALA A 249 -2.83 -1.05 -0.25
CA ALA A 249 -3.13 -2.42 -0.68
C ALA A 249 -4.61 -2.77 -0.47
N GLY A 250 -5.20 -2.33 0.66
CA GLY A 250 -6.63 -2.46 0.91
C GLY A 250 -7.47 -1.73 -0.14
N GLY A 251 -7.06 -0.49 -0.49
CA GLY A 251 -7.71 0.30 -1.53
C GLY A 251 -7.74 -0.40 -2.88
N VAL A 252 -6.63 -1.00 -3.30
CA VAL A 252 -6.53 -1.77 -4.56
C VAL A 252 -7.45 -2.99 -4.52
N GLY A 253 -7.45 -3.72 -3.39
CA GLY A 253 -8.33 -4.88 -3.19
C GLY A 253 -9.82 -4.50 -3.27
N GLY A 254 -10.20 -3.41 -2.61
CA GLY A 254 -11.56 -2.88 -2.64
C GLY A 254 -11.98 -2.43 -4.04
N ALA A 255 -11.08 -1.72 -4.73
CA ALA A 255 -11.32 -1.27 -6.12
C ALA A 255 -11.56 -2.46 -7.05
N LYS A 256 -10.69 -3.48 -6.96
CA LYS A 256 -10.84 -4.72 -7.73
C LYS A 256 -12.20 -5.36 -7.45
N PHE A 257 -12.53 -5.57 -6.16
CA PHE A 257 -13.76 -6.23 -5.74
C PHE A 257 -15.02 -5.56 -6.33
N VAL A 258 -15.11 -4.22 -6.20
CA VAL A 258 -16.29 -3.48 -6.66
C VAL A 258 -16.34 -3.43 -8.19
N ALA A 259 -15.20 -3.18 -8.84
CA ALA A 259 -15.14 -3.07 -10.31
C ALA A 259 -15.45 -4.41 -10.99
N GLU A 260 -14.99 -5.54 -10.46
CA GLU A 260 -15.31 -6.87 -10.98
C GLU A 260 -16.81 -7.19 -10.89
N LYS A 261 -17.48 -6.77 -9.81
CA LYS A 261 -18.94 -6.90 -9.68
C LYS A 261 -19.67 -6.09 -10.77
N ALA A 262 -19.05 -5.01 -11.25
CA ALA A 262 -19.58 -4.19 -12.34
C ALA A 262 -19.09 -4.66 -13.73
N GLY A 263 -18.29 -5.72 -13.81
CA GLY A 263 -17.84 -6.33 -15.07
C GLY A 263 -16.52 -5.80 -15.62
N PHE A 264 -15.73 -5.08 -14.82
CA PHE A 264 -14.42 -4.52 -15.23
C PHE A 264 -13.28 -5.32 -14.61
N THR A 265 -12.30 -5.75 -15.43
CA THR A 265 -11.17 -6.57 -14.99
C THR A 265 -9.81 -5.93 -15.29
N ASN A 266 -9.77 -4.89 -16.14
CA ASN A 266 -8.54 -4.13 -16.42
C ASN A 266 -8.69 -2.74 -15.79
N LEU A 267 -7.96 -2.46 -14.71
CA LEU A 267 -8.16 -1.26 -13.90
C LEU A 267 -6.84 -0.54 -13.65
N ILE A 268 -6.90 0.79 -13.73
CA ILE A 268 -5.90 1.66 -13.12
C ILE A 268 -6.58 2.19 -11.85
N THR A 269 -6.11 1.79 -10.68
CA THR A 269 -6.65 2.31 -9.42
C THR A 269 -6.02 3.67 -9.13
N PHE A 270 -6.83 4.61 -8.68
CA PHE A 270 -6.42 6.00 -8.45
C PHE A 270 -7.05 6.47 -7.14
N ASP A 271 -6.27 6.38 -6.08
CA ASP A 271 -6.66 6.79 -4.72
C ASP A 271 -6.03 8.13 -4.39
N MET A 272 -6.83 9.21 -4.33
CA MET A 272 -6.30 10.51 -3.93
C MET A 272 -6.95 10.95 -2.62
N GLY A 273 -6.12 11.04 -1.60
CA GLY A 273 -6.50 11.56 -0.30
C GLY A 273 -6.07 13.01 -0.09
N GLY A 274 -5.86 13.39 1.16
CA GLY A 274 -5.41 14.74 1.51
C GLY A 274 -3.93 14.99 1.29
N THR A 275 -3.08 13.96 1.34
CA THR A 275 -1.60 14.12 1.32
C THR A 275 -0.94 13.54 0.09
N SER A 276 -1.51 12.49 -0.48
CA SER A 276 -0.88 11.72 -1.55
C SER A 276 -1.91 11.15 -2.51
N THR A 277 -1.41 10.69 -3.64
CA THR A 277 -2.14 9.88 -4.60
C THR A 277 -1.42 8.55 -4.74
N ASP A 278 -2.17 7.47 -4.64
CA ASP A 278 -1.70 6.10 -4.80
C ASP A 278 -2.31 5.49 -6.06
N VAL A 279 -1.46 4.95 -6.94
CA VAL A 279 -1.91 4.31 -8.19
C VAL A 279 -1.37 2.89 -8.28
N SER A 280 -2.18 1.98 -8.81
CA SER A 280 -1.81 0.59 -9.03
C SER A 280 -2.52 0.04 -10.26
N LEU A 281 -2.07 -1.13 -10.72
CA LEU A 281 -2.61 -1.76 -11.93
C LEU A 281 -3.24 -3.11 -11.57
N VAL A 282 -4.44 -3.36 -12.11
CA VAL A 282 -5.08 -4.68 -12.10
C VAL A 282 -5.28 -5.07 -13.56
N ARG A 283 -4.79 -6.22 -13.95
CA ARG A 283 -4.86 -6.70 -15.34
C ARG A 283 -5.50 -8.08 -15.38
N ASN A 284 -6.58 -8.21 -16.16
CA ASN A 284 -7.34 -9.47 -16.26
C ASN A 284 -7.80 -9.99 -14.87
N GLY A 285 -8.15 -9.06 -13.97
CA GLY A 285 -8.57 -9.40 -12.62
C GLY A 285 -7.41 -9.75 -11.66
N GLU A 286 -6.14 -9.61 -12.10
CA GLU A 286 -4.99 -9.90 -11.24
C GLU A 286 -4.30 -8.59 -10.81
N ILE A 287 -4.11 -8.44 -9.50
CA ILE A 287 -3.39 -7.30 -8.91
C ILE A 287 -1.90 -7.43 -9.22
N SER A 288 -1.25 -6.32 -9.56
CA SER A 288 0.19 -6.29 -9.79
C SER A 288 0.95 -6.32 -8.44
N TYR A 289 2.00 -7.12 -8.39
CA TYR A 289 2.85 -7.27 -7.20
C TYR A 289 4.30 -6.95 -7.51
N THR A 290 5.02 -6.47 -6.51
CA THR A 290 6.48 -6.34 -6.55
C THR A 290 7.11 -7.15 -5.43
N ALA A 291 8.30 -7.71 -5.68
CA ALA A 291 9.05 -8.45 -4.66
C ALA A 291 9.90 -7.54 -3.79
N GLU A 292 10.14 -6.31 -4.23
CA GLU A 292 11.00 -5.36 -3.54
C GLU A 292 10.56 -3.94 -3.84
N LYS A 293 10.68 -3.07 -2.83
CA LYS A 293 10.37 -1.66 -2.98
C LYS A 293 11.29 -0.82 -2.10
N GLU A 294 11.65 0.36 -2.58
CA GLU A 294 12.36 1.34 -1.76
C GLU A 294 11.33 2.17 -0.98
N ILE A 295 11.41 2.16 0.34
CA ILE A 295 10.53 2.93 1.22
C ILE A 295 11.40 3.81 2.11
N ALA A 296 11.17 5.12 2.08
CA ALA A 296 11.99 6.10 2.79
C ALA A 296 13.49 5.94 2.47
N GLY A 297 13.81 5.63 1.20
CA GLY A 297 15.20 5.47 0.73
C GLY A 297 15.87 4.17 1.17
N ARG A 298 15.11 3.18 1.65
CA ARG A 298 15.64 1.90 2.14
C ARG A 298 14.96 0.74 1.42
N PRO A 299 15.71 -0.27 0.94
CA PRO A 299 15.06 -1.41 0.31
C PRO A 299 14.32 -2.28 1.32
N VAL A 300 13.08 -2.60 0.98
CA VAL A 300 12.23 -3.56 1.68
C VAL A 300 11.91 -4.67 0.68
N ARG A 301 12.44 -5.85 0.91
CA ARG A 301 12.27 -6.99 0.01
C ARG A 301 11.24 -7.95 0.61
N LEU A 302 9.97 -7.65 0.38
CA LEU A 302 8.82 -8.47 0.75
C LEU A 302 7.77 -8.36 -0.36
N PRO A 303 7.01 -9.42 -0.63
CA PRO A 303 5.91 -9.31 -1.60
C PRO A 303 4.92 -8.24 -1.15
N MET A 304 4.63 -7.28 -2.02
CA MET A 304 3.65 -6.24 -1.72
C MET A 304 2.89 -5.84 -2.98
N VAL A 305 1.68 -5.35 -2.80
CA VAL A 305 0.91 -4.78 -3.91
C VAL A 305 1.75 -3.65 -4.52
N ASP A 306 1.85 -3.65 -5.83
CA ASP A 306 2.67 -2.68 -6.55
C ASP A 306 1.92 -1.35 -6.66
N VAL A 307 2.03 -0.55 -5.63
CA VAL A 307 1.41 0.78 -5.53
C VAL A 307 2.49 1.84 -5.74
N HIS A 308 2.26 2.78 -6.63
CA HIS A 308 3.10 3.95 -6.79
C HIS A 308 2.44 5.14 -6.11
N THR A 309 3.21 5.83 -5.28
CA THR A 309 2.72 6.96 -4.48
C THR A 309 3.40 8.25 -4.94
N VAL A 310 2.61 9.29 -5.12
CA VAL A 310 3.14 10.63 -5.42
C VAL A 310 2.57 11.62 -4.40
N GLY A 311 3.39 12.60 -4.00
CA GLY A 311 3.01 13.64 -3.04
C GLY A 311 2.09 14.69 -3.69
N ALA A 312 0.95 14.24 -4.16
CA ALA A 312 -0.11 15.04 -4.78
C ALA A 312 -1.44 14.66 -4.11
N GLY A 313 -1.97 15.52 -3.28
CA GLY A 313 -3.23 15.31 -2.58
C GLY A 313 -3.99 16.63 -2.44
N GLY A 314 -5.16 16.57 -1.84
CA GLY A 314 -6.00 17.76 -1.62
C GLY A 314 -5.29 18.85 -0.81
N GLY A 315 -4.43 18.47 0.13
CA GLY A 315 -3.64 19.38 0.96
C GLY A 315 -2.30 19.77 0.35
N SER A 316 -1.97 19.35 -0.88
CA SER A 316 -0.70 19.70 -1.52
C SER A 316 -0.60 21.22 -1.68
N ILE A 317 0.51 21.78 -1.18
CA ILE A 317 0.76 23.21 -1.12
C ILE A 317 1.28 23.71 -2.46
N ALA A 318 0.69 24.81 -2.96
CA ALA A 318 1.17 25.50 -4.14
C ALA A 318 2.21 26.55 -3.72
N TRP A 319 3.29 26.67 -4.50
CA TRP A 319 4.42 27.57 -4.21
C TRP A 319 5.16 27.93 -5.49
N VAL A 320 6.03 28.93 -5.39
CA VAL A 320 6.84 29.41 -6.53
C VAL A 320 8.28 28.98 -6.32
N ASP A 321 8.87 28.31 -7.30
CA ASP A 321 10.27 27.88 -7.22
C ASP A 321 11.24 29.05 -7.53
N SER A 322 12.55 28.80 -7.40
CA SER A 322 13.59 29.81 -7.64
C SER A 322 13.63 30.32 -9.09
N GLY A 323 13.00 29.61 -10.01
CA GLY A 323 12.86 30.03 -11.43
C GLY A 323 11.58 30.81 -11.71
N GLY A 324 10.75 31.07 -10.69
CA GLY A 324 9.48 31.78 -10.86
C GLY A 324 8.32 30.92 -11.34
N MET A 325 8.46 29.57 -11.33
CA MET A 325 7.43 28.65 -11.82
C MET A 325 6.53 28.17 -10.70
N LEU A 326 5.25 28.05 -11.01
CA LEU A 326 4.26 27.46 -10.10
C LEU A 326 4.56 25.97 -9.89
N ARG A 327 4.60 25.55 -8.62
CA ARG A 327 4.76 24.16 -8.21
C ARG A 327 3.61 23.79 -7.25
N VAL A 328 3.22 22.53 -7.24
CA VAL A 328 2.22 22.01 -6.31
C VAL A 328 2.79 20.73 -5.69
N GLY A 329 2.89 20.71 -4.35
CA GLY A 329 3.55 19.61 -3.65
C GLY A 329 5.08 19.68 -3.75
N PRO A 330 5.81 18.65 -3.31
CA PRO A 330 5.31 17.47 -2.58
C PRO A 330 4.92 17.76 -1.12
N ARG A 331 5.17 19.01 -0.62
CA ARG A 331 4.75 19.42 0.73
C ARG A 331 3.23 19.48 0.81
N SER A 332 2.70 19.00 1.92
CA SER A 332 1.26 19.02 2.19
C SER A 332 0.98 19.79 3.49
N ALA A 333 -0.13 20.46 3.55
CA ALA A 333 -0.64 21.12 4.76
C ALA A 333 -1.12 20.06 5.80
N GLY A 334 -1.24 18.81 5.39
CA GLY A 334 -1.69 17.74 6.26
C GLY A 334 -3.14 17.91 6.71
N ALA A 335 -3.46 17.35 7.87
CA ALA A 335 -4.78 17.49 8.51
C ALA A 335 -4.82 18.67 9.51
N ASP A 336 -3.67 19.02 10.05
CA ASP A 336 -3.49 20.08 11.06
C ASP A 336 -2.21 20.87 10.71
N PRO A 337 -2.31 22.17 10.40
CA PRO A 337 -3.55 22.94 10.33
C PRO A 337 -4.45 22.62 9.14
N GLY A 338 -3.93 21.91 8.11
CA GLY A 338 -4.66 21.58 6.89
C GLY A 338 -4.76 22.74 5.91
N PRO A 339 -5.50 22.54 4.81
CA PRO A 339 -5.85 23.60 3.86
C PRO A 339 -6.38 24.85 4.55
N ALA A 340 -6.08 26.03 3.99
CA ALA A 340 -6.54 27.29 4.57
C ALA A 340 -8.06 27.32 4.74
N CYS A 341 -8.80 26.74 3.79
CA CYS A 341 -10.27 26.69 3.84
C CYS A 341 -10.84 25.82 4.97
N TYR A 342 -10.01 25.03 5.70
CA TYR A 342 -10.47 24.31 6.89
C TYR A 342 -10.68 25.23 8.10
N GLY A 343 -10.16 26.47 8.04
CA GLY A 343 -10.33 27.48 9.10
C GLY A 343 -9.59 27.14 10.39
N ARG A 344 -8.54 26.30 10.30
CA ARG A 344 -7.74 25.84 11.44
C ARG A 344 -6.37 26.54 11.55
N GLY A 345 -6.20 27.66 10.82
CA GLY A 345 -4.96 28.44 10.85
C GLY A 345 -3.99 28.16 9.70
N GLY A 346 -4.36 27.30 8.75
CA GLY A 346 -3.60 27.12 7.52
C GLY A 346 -3.50 28.44 6.75
N GLN A 347 -2.34 28.75 6.17
CA GLN A 347 -2.09 30.00 5.46
C GLN A 347 -1.53 29.81 4.05
N GLU A 348 -1.05 28.60 3.73
CA GLU A 348 -0.50 28.31 2.41
C GLU A 348 -1.62 27.77 1.49
N PRO A 349 -1.66 28.21 0.22
CA PRO A 349 -2.71 27.75 -0.69
C PRO A 349 -2.54 26.28 -1.08
N THR A 350 -3.66 25.55 -1.13
CA THR A 350 -3.67 24.11 -1.44
C THR A 350 -4.60 23.79 -2.60
N VAL A 351 -4.54 22.54 -3.08
CA VAL A 351 -5.44 22.01 -4.10
C VAL A 351 -6.91 22.09 -3.62
N THR A 352 -7.20 21.82 -2.34
CA THR A 352 -8.56 21.91 -1.80
C THR A 352 -9.08 23.35 -1.84
N ASP A 353 -8.21 24.34 -1.54
CA ASP A 353 -8.58 25.77 -1.63
C ASP A 353 -8.96 26.14 -3.07
N ALA A 354 -8.21 25.63 -4.07
CA ALA A 354 -8.51 25.86 -5.48
C ALA A 354 -9.85 25.22 -5.87
N HIS A 355 -10.12 23.98 -5.46
CA HIS A 355 -11.41 23.33 -5.73
C HIS A 355 -12.59 24.11 -5.13
N LEU A 356 -12.43 24.61 -3.91
CA LEU A 356 -13.49 25.39 -3.26
C LEU A 356 -13.73 26.71 -4.00
N LEU A 357 -12.67 27.41 -4.38
CA LEU A 357 -12.77 28.67 -5.12
C LEU A 357 -13.43 28.51 -6.49
N LEU A 358 -13.15 27.38 -7.17
CA LEU A 358 -13.69 27.08 -8.50
C LEU A 358 -15.11 26.47 -8.46
N GLY A 359 -15.71 26.36 -7.26
CA GLY A 359 -17.06 25.86 -7.09
C GLY A 359 -17.22 24.34 -7.19
N HIS A 360 -16.10 23.60 -7.26
CA HIS A 360 -16.13 22.14 -7.27
C HIS A 360 -16.64 21.58 -5.93
N LEU A 361 -16.25 22.23 -4.83
CA LEU A 361 -16.70 21.92 -3.46
C LEU A 361 -17.63 23.02 -2.96
N SER A 362 -18.45 22.71 -1.96
CA SER A 362 -19.40 23.66 -1.37
C SER A 362 -18.95 24.13 0.01
N ALA A 363 -18.98 25.43 0.26
CA ALA A 363 -18.81 25.99 1.61
C ALA A 363 -20.05 25.77 2.50
N GLN A 364 -21.18 25.36 1.91
CA GLN A 364 -22.43 25.16 2.65
C GLN A 364 -22.58 23.73 3.18
N ARG A 365 -21.77 22.78 2.68
CA ARG A 365 -21.83 21.39 3.09
C ARG A 365 -20.43 20.90 3.53
N PRO A 366 -20.32 20.39 4.77
CA PRO A 366 -19.02 19.97 5.28
C PRO A 366 -18.50 18.72 4.54
N LEU A 367 -17.19 18.63 4.35
CA LEU A 367 -16.55 17.41 3.82
C LEU A 367 -16.78 16.26 4.80
N ALA A 368 -17.13 15.11 4.25
CA ALA A 368 -17.43 13.89 5.01
C ALA A 368 -18.52 14.12 6.09
N GLY A 369 -19.34 15.15 5.91
CA GLY A 369 -20.40 15.50 6.85
C GLY A 369 -19.92 16.13 8.17
N VAL A 370 -18.60 16.29 8.36
CA VAL A 370 -18.04 16.71 9.65
C VAL A 370 -17.06 17.89 9.57
N LEU A 371 -16.46 18.15 8.40
CA LEU A 371 -15.40 19.17 8.28
C LEU A 371 -15.92 20.36 7.46
N PRO A 372 -16.31 21.49 8.12
CA PRO A 372 -16.78 22.66 7.38
C PRO A 372 -15.68 23.31 6.55
N LEU A 373 -16.08 23.94 5.45
CA LEU A 373 -15.16 24.68 4.57
C LEU A 373 -15.50 26.16 4.58
N TYR A 374 -14.48 27.00 4.60
CA TYR A 374 -14.59 28.46 4.65
C TYR A 374 -13.91 29.07 3.42
N LEU A 375 -14.68 29.73 2.58
CA LEU A 375 -14.17 30.29 1.33
C LEU A 375 -13.12 31.40 1.56
N ASP A 376 -13.37 32.31 2.51
CA ASP A 376 -12.51 33.50 2.70
C ASP A 376 -11.05 33.15 3.06
N PRO A 377 -10.77 32.23 4.01
CA PRO A 377 -9.37 31.85 4.27
C PRO A 377 -8.68 31.21 3.07
N GLY A 378 -9.36 30.34 2.32
CA GLY A 378 -8.80 29.71 1.11
C GLY A 378 -8.52 30.74 0.04
N LYS A 379 -9.46 31.64 -0.20
CA LYS A 379 -9.32 32.74 -1.16
C LYS A 379 -8.12 33.63 -0.81
N LYS A 380 -7.98 34.02 0.46
CA LYS A 380 -6.88 34.88 0.94
C LYS A 380 -5.51 34.19 0.73
N ALA A 381 -5.42 32.88 0.99
CA ALA A 381 -4.18 32.13 0.76
C ALA A 381 -3.80 32.13 -0.73
N LEU A 382 -4.79 31.91 -1.62
CA LEU A 382 -4.58 31.95 -3.07
C LEU A 382 -4.20 33.35 -3.57
N GLU A 383 -4.82 34.42 -3.05
CA GLU A 383 -4.53 35.81 -3.43
C GLU A 383 -3.05 36.15 -3.25
N GLY A 384 -2.45 35.75 -2.11
CA GLY A 384 -1.04 36.00 -1.84
C GLY A 384 -0.10 35.35 -2.84
N LEU A 385 -0.46 34.19 -3.38
CA LEU A 385 0.32 33.49 -4.39
C LEU A 385 0.07 34.08 -5.79
N ALA A 386 -1.18 34.45 -6.10
CA ALA A 386 -1.57 35.08 -7.36
C ALA A 386 -0.78 36.40 -7.58
N GLU A 387 -0.69 37.23 -6.54
CA GLU A 387 0.09 38.46 -6.58
C GLU A 387 1.58 38.23 -6.94
N LYS A 388 2.18 37.19 -6.33
CA LYS A 388 3.61 36.85 -6.58
C LYS A 388 3.85 36.42 -8.03
N LEU A 389 2.87 35.75 -8.63
CA LEU A 389 2.96 35.26 -10.01
C LEU A 389 2.42 36.22 -11.06
N GLY A 390 1.78 37.31 -10.64
CA GLY A 390 1.15 38.27 -11.56
C GLY A 390 -0.06 37.67 -12.29
N LEU A 391 -0.78 36.78 -11.65
CA LEU A 391 -1.95 36.09 -12.22
C LEU A 391 -3.22 36.59 -11.56
N ASP A 392 -4.34 36.50 -12.27
CA ASP A 392 -5.63 36.64 -11.60
C ASP A 392 -5.91 35.36 -10.78
N LEU A 393 -6.80 35.53 -9.82
CA LEU A 393 -7.07 34.49 -8.82
C LEU A 393 -7.57 33.15 -9.41
N PHE A 394 -8.43 33.25 -10.44
CA PHE A 394 -9.02 32.05 -11.04
C PHE A 394 -8.01 31.34 -11.95
N SER A 395 -7.19 32.09 -12.69
CA SER A 395 -6.09 31.51 -13.47
C SER A 395 -5.08 30.80 -12.58
N LEU A 396 -4.81 31.34 -11.39
CA LEU A 396 -3.94 30.65 -10.43
C LEU A 396 -4.59 29.34 -9.96
N ALA A 397 -5.88 29.36 -9.60
CA ALA A 397 -6.57 28.17 -9.14
C ALA A 397 -6.63 27.09 -10.23
N GLU A 398 -6.89 27.48 -11.47
CA GLU A 398 -6.84 26.59 -12.63
C GLU A 398 -5.44 26.00 -12.79
N GLY A 399 -4.41 26.86 -12.78
CA GLY A 399 -3.02 26.43 -12.81
C GLY A 399 -2.67 25.44 -11.68
N UNK A 400 -3.19 25.45 -10.36
CA UNK A 400 -3.02 24.68 -9.45
C UNK A 400 -3.39 23.43 -9.74
N LEU A 401 -4.61 23.28 -10.35
CA LEU A 401 -5.15 21.97 -10.73
C LEU A 401 -4.37 21.35 -11.90
N GLU A 402 -4.03 22.12 -12.90
CA GLU A 402 -3.26 21.61 -14.04
C GLU A 402 -1.89 21.04 -13.62
N VAL A 403 -1.18 21.70 -12.71
CA VAL A 403 0.14 21.25 -12.23
C VAL A 403 0.02 19.97 -11.42
N VAL A 404 -0.95 19.88 -10.50
CA VAL A 404 -1.12 18.65 -9.71
C VAL A 404 -1.58 17.49 -10.60
N GLU A 405 -2.45 17.76 -11.58
CA GLU A 405 -2.89 16.72 -12.52
C GLU A 405 -1.76 16.22 -13.41
N ALA A 406 -0.85 17.10 -13.86
CA ALA A 406 0.33 16.68 -14.63
C ALA A 406 1.22 15.73 -13.80
N THR A 407 1.35 16.02 -12.50
CA THR A 407 2.09 15.14 -11.58
C THR A 407 1.41 13.76 -11.46
N MET A 408 0.09 13.74 -11.33
CA MET A 408 -0.69 12.49 -11.22
C MET A 408 -0.71 11.73 -12.56
N GLU A 409 -0.81 12.42 -13.68
CA GLU A 409 -0.70 11.84 -15.02
C GLU A 409 0.63 11.09 -15.16
N GLN A 410 1.70 11.71 -14.76
CA GLN A 410 3.02 11.07 -14.79
C GLN A 410 3.06 9.80 -13.91
N UNK A 411 2.38 9.72 -12.72
CA UNK A 411 2.30 8.72 -12.01
C UNK A 411 1.72 7.68 -12.56
N ILE A 412 0.66 7.85 -13.29
CA ILE A 412 -0.08 6.81 -14.02
C ILE A 412 0.74 6.26 -15.20
N ARG A 413 1.44 7.10 -15.92
CA ARG A 413 2.30 6.66 -17.03
C ARG A 413 3.41 5.72 -16.58
N VAL A 414 3.94 5.90 -15.37
CA VAL A 414 4.99 5.02 -14.80
C VAL A 414 4.48 3.57 -14.67
N ILE A 415 3.23 3.38 -14.24
CA ILE A 415 2.68 2.04 -14.05
C ILE A 415 2.05 1.46 -15.33
N THR A 416 1.85 2.28 -16.34
CA THR A 416 1.23 1.85 -17.61
C THR A 416 2.23 1.93 -18.76
N VAL A 417 2.40 3.09 -19.36
CA VAL A 417 3.19 3.30 -20.59
C VAL A 417 4.63 2.82 -20.43
N GLU A 418 5.28 3.16 -19.33
CA GLU A 418 6.69 2.76 -19.10
C GLU A 418 6.85 1.24 -18.91
N ARG A 419 5.75 0.55 -18.62
CA ARG A 419 5.72 -0.92 -18.49
C ARG A 419 5.11 -1.61 -19.70
N GLY A 420 4.86 -0.86 -20.79
CA GLY A 420 4.35 -1.41 -22.04
C GLY A 420 2.84 -1.65 -22.06
N HIS A 421 2.10 -1.01 -21.15
CA HIS A 421 0.64 -1.11 -21.12
C HIS A 421 0.00 0.16 -21.71
N ASP A 422 -1.00 -0.02 -22.56
CA ASP A 422 -1.74 1.10 -23.14
C ASP A 422 -2.87 1.51 -22.17
N PRO A 423 -2.87 2.75 -21.65
CA PRO A 423 -3.93 3.19 -20.74
C PRO A 423 -5.35 3.05 -21.32
N ARG A 424 -5.49 3.09 -22.63
CA ARG A 424 -6.80 2.96 -23.33
C ARG A 424 -7.47 1.60 -23.14
N ASP A 425 -6.69 0.58 -22.72
CA ASP A 425 -7.23 -0.77 -22.46
C ASP A 425 -7.81 -0.92 -21.04
N PHE A 426 -7.80 0.15 -20.25
CA PHE A 426 -8.13 0.11 -18.82
C PHE A 426 -9.29 1.07 -18.50
N VAL A 427 -9.87 0.84 -17.32
CA VAL A 427 -10.84 1.76 -16.68
C VAL A 427 -10.13 2.45 -15.52
N LEU A 428 -10.26 3.77 -15.40
CA LEU A 428 -9.71 4.53 -14.27
C LEU A 428 -10.66 4.43 -13.09
N VAL A 429 -10.29 3.70 -12.05
CA VAL A 429 -11.09 3.53 -10.83
C VAL A 429 -10.68 4.62 -9.84
N ALA A 430 -11.48 5.67 -9.71
CA ALA A 430 -11.15 6.84 -8.91
C ALA A 430 -11.82 6.79 -7.54
N PHE A 431 -11.02 6.90 -6.49
CA PHE A 431 -11.52 6.86 -5.11
C PHE A 431 -10.63 7.73 -4.19
N GLY A 432 -10.86 7.64 -2.88
CA GLY A 432 -10.34 8.60 -1.94
C GLY A 432 -11.19 9.88 -1.94
N GLY A 433 -10.99 10.75 -0.98
CA GLY A 433 -11.81 11.97 -0.83
C GLY A 433 -11.69 12.96 -1.99
N ALA A 434 -10.52 13.01 -2.64
CA ALA A 434 -10.24 13.97 -3.72
C ALA A 434 -10.18 13.33 -5.12
N GLY A 435 -9.96 12.01 -5.20
CA GLY A 435 -9.76 11.33 -6.49
C GLY A 435 -10.82 11.62 -7.55
N PRO A 436 -12.11 11.48 -7.22
CA PRO A 436 -13.17 11.71 -8.23
C PRO A 436 -13.27 13.14 -8.76
N LEU A 437 -12.68 14.14 -8.08
CA LEU A 437 -12.62 15.52 -8.57
C LEU A 437 -11.73 15.67 -9.81
N HIS A 438 -10.68 14.84 -9.92
CA HIS A 438 -9.68 14.92 -10.99
C HIS A 438 -9.87 13.86 -12.08
N ALA A 439 -10.70 12.85 -11.81
CA ALA A 439 -10.71 11.60 -12.58
C ALA A 439 -10.99 11.79 -14.07
N VAL A 440 -11.98 12.62 -14.43
CA VAL A 440 -12.35 12.81 -15.85
C VAL A 440 -11.26 13.61 -16.59
N SER A 441 -10.67 14.63 -15.92
CA SER A 441 -9.55 15.37 -16.49
C SER A 441 -8.37 14.46 -16.80
N LEU A 442 -8.00 13.63 -15.85
CA LEU A 442 -6.90 12.65 -16.01
C LEU A 442 -7.21 11.63 -17.12
N ALA A 443 -8.44 11.12 -17.15
CA ALA A 443 -8.85 10.15 -18.17
C ALA A 443 -8.74 10.77 -19.58
N ARG A 444 -9.15 12.05 -19.74
CA ARG A 444 -9.00 12.77 -21.02
C ARG A 444 -7.54 12.91 -21.44
N LYS A 445 -6.65 13.31 -20.51
CA LYS A 445 -5.21 13.46 -20.77
C LYS A 445 -4.52 12.15 -21.16
N LEU A 446 -5.01 11.04 -20.62
CA LEU A 446 -4.46 9.69 -20.83
C LEU A 446 -5.22 8.89 -21.91
N GLU A 447 -6.27 9.47 -22.49
CA GLU A 447 -7.17 8.82 -23.46
C GLU A 447 -7.83 7.55 -22.89
N ILE A 448 -8.05 7.49 -21.58
CA ILE A 448 -8.77 6.39 -20.92
C ILE A 448 -10.26 6.57 -21.21
N PRO A 449 -10.95 5.57 -21.79
CA PRO A 449 -12.33 5.79 -22.26
C PRO A 449 -13.38 5.87 -21.16
N LYS A 450 -13.10 5.29 -19.99
CA LYS A 450 -14.06 5.22 -18.89
C LYS A 450 -13.42 5.49 -17.55
N VAL A 451 -14.18 6.20 -16.70
CA VAL A 451 -13.87 6.40 -15.28
C VAL A 451 -14.96 5.64 -14.49
N PHE A 452 -14.55 4.95 -13.44
CA PHE A 452 -15.41 4.23 -12.52
C PHE A 452 -15.22 4.81 -11.13
N VAL A 453 -16.30 5.34 -10.53
CA VAL A 453 -16.25 5.87 -9.15
C VAL A 453 -17.12 4.97 -8.26
N PRO A 454 -16.51 4.13 -7.42
CA PRO A 454 -17.27 3.24 -6.54
C PRO A 454 -18.28 3.99 -5.66
N ALA A 455 -19.38 3.33 -5.33
CA ALA A 455 -20.36 3.90 -4.39
C ALA A 455 -19.72 4.23 -3.03
N GLN A 456 -18.69 3.47 -2.65
CA GLN A 456 -17.95 3.60 -1.40
C GLN A 456 -16.61 4.32 -1.58
N ALA A 457 -16.51 5.23 -2.56
CA ALA A 457 -15.22 5.82 -2.97
C ALA A 457 -14.41 6.44 -1.82
N GLY A 458 -15.06 7.06 -0.85
CA GLY A 458 -14.37 7.70 0.28
C GLY A 458 -13.94 6.74 1.39
N VAL A 459 -14.42 5.48 1.39
CA VAL A 459 -14.09 4.47 2.40
C VAL A 459 -13.68 3.14 1.74
N LEU A 460 -13.22 3.19 0.51
CA LEU A 460 -12.95 1.99 -0.29
C LEU A 460 -11.85 1.12 0.31
N SER A 461 -10.84 1.73 0.93
CA SER A 461 -9.79 0.97 1.62
C SER A 461 -10.39 0.14 2.77
N ALA A 462 -11.26 0.74 3.58
CA ALA A 462 -11.93 0.01 4.66
C ALA A 462 -12.84 -1.12 4.12
N LEU A 463 -13.49 -0.91 2.97
CA LEU A 463 -14.24 -1.98 2.30
C LEU A 463 -13.29 -3.09 1.84
N GLY A 464 -12.14 -2.73 1.28
CA GLY A 464 -11.11 -3.69 0.85
C GLY A 464 -10.64 -4.59 1.99
N LEU A 465 -10.60 -4.07 3.21
CA LEU A 465 -10.23 -4.88 4.39
C LEU A 465 -11.16 -6.07 4.56
N ILE A 466 -12.48 -5.83 4.51
CA ILE A 466 -13.45 -6.93 4.74
C ILE A 466 -13.62 -7.85 3.53
N THR A 467 -13.03 -7.48 2.38
CA THR A 467 -13.03 -8.35 1.19
C THR A 467 -11.73 -9.13 1.04
N ALA A 468 -10.71 -8.84 1.87
CA ALA A 468 -9.40 -9.49 1.76
C ALA A 468 -9.43 -10.93 2.29
N ASP A 469 -8.62 -11.78 1.66
CA ASP A 469 -8.36 -13.14 2.15
C ASP A 469 -7.17 -13.12 3.13
N ILE A 470 -7.06 -14.17 3.93
CA ILE A 470 -5.86 -14.41 4.74
C ILE A 470 -4.77 -14.87 3.76
N VAL A 471 -3.62 -14.21 3.77
CA VAL A 471 -2.53 -14.54 2.82
C VAL A 471 -1.18 -14.59 3.55
N HIS A 472 -0.49 -15.71 3.38
CA HIS A 472 0.87 -15.88 3.86
C HIS A 472 1.77 -16.24 2.68
N THR A 473 2.92 -15.55 2.59
CA THR A 473 3.89 -15.79 1.53
C THR A 473 5.16 -16.38 2.12
N TYR A 474 5.68 -17.40 1.46
CA TYR A 474 6.90 -18.12 1.86
C TYR A 474 7.86 -18.12 0.69
N VAL A 475 9.14 -17.98 1.00
CA VAL A 475 10.22 -18.09 0.01
C VAL A 475 11.38 -18.85 0.64
N ARG A 476 12.05 -19.66 -0.17
CA ARG A 476 13.29 -20.35 0.25
C ARG A 476 14.26 -20.38 -0.93
N SER A 477 15.49 -19.97 -0.68
CA SER A 477 16.52 -19.95 -1.72
C SER A 477 17.02 -21.38 -2.01
N LEU A 478 17.17 -21.66 -3.32
CA LEU A 478 17.81 -22.88 -3.81
C LEU A 478 18.45 -22.55 -5.15
N VAL A 479 19.68 -22.08 -5.12
CA VAL A 479 20.38 -21.62 -6.32
C VAL A 479 21.02 -22.82 -7.05
N ALA A 480 20.53 -23.12 -8.25
CA ALA A 480 21.04 -24.24 -9.07
C ALA A 480 20.62 -24.04 -10.53
N PRO A 481 21.42 -24.52 -11.51
CA PRO A 481 20.93 -24.59 -12.89
C PRO A 481 19.61 -25.38 -12.93
N LEU A 482 18.59 -24.85 -13.58
CA LEU A 482 17.24 -25.44 -13.52
C LEU A 482 17.24 -26.88 -14.03
N GLY A 483 17.94 -27.15 -15.13
CA GLY A 483 18.04 -28.52 -15.69
C GLY A 483 18.81 -29.52 -14.82
N ARG A 484 19.47 -29.04 -13.76
CA ARG A 484 20.25 -29.88 -12.82
C ARG A 484 19.81 -29.67 -11.38
N THR A 485 18.61 -29.08 -11.19
CA THR A 485 18.05 -28.84 -9.85
C THR A 485 17.88 -30.17 -9.11
N PRO A 486 18.34 -30.27 -7.86
CA PRO A 486 18.12 -31.49 -7.06
C PRO A 486 16.64 -31.58 -6.67
N LEU A 487 15.84 -32.23 -7.51
CA LEU A 487 14.38 -32.31 -7.37
C LEU A 487 13.93 -32.80 -5.97
N PRO A 488 14.54 -33.83 -5.35
CA PRO A 488 14.15 -34.22 -4.01
C PRO A 488 14.32 -33.12 -2.99
N LYS A 489 15.39 -32.31 -3.09
CA LYS A 489 15.64 -31.16 -2.19
C LYS A 489 14.62 -30.07 -2.42
N ALA A 490 14.36 -29.73 -3.70
CA ALA A 490 13.36 -28.72 -4.05
C ALA A 490 11.97 -29.11 -3.51
N ASN A 491 11.58 -30.36 -3.69
CA ASN A 491 10.28 -30.85 -3.23
C ASN A 491 10.18 -30.93 -1.71
N ALA A 492 11.28 -31.27 -1.01
CA ALA A 492 11.31 -31.18 0.45
C ALA A 492 11.06 -29.77 0.96
N ILE A 493 11.67 -28.77 0.32
CA ILE A 493 11.48 -27.35 0.65
C ILE A 493 10.00 -26.94 0.42
N LEU A 494 9.43 -27.29 -0.72
CA LEU A 494 8.02 -26.98 -1.04
C LEU A 494 7.08 -27.61 0.01
N ALA A 495 7.33 -28.87 0.38
CA ALA A 495 6.52 -29.57 1.39
C ALA A 495 6.64 -28.93 2.78
N GLU A 496 7.85 -28.50 3.16
CA GLU A 496 8.08 -27.80 4.44
C GLU A 496 7.31 -26.46 4.49
N MET A 497 7.42 -25.65 3.43
CA MET A 497 6.68 -24.37 3.34
C MET A 497 5.17 -24.61 3.43
N ARG A 498 4.67 -25.64 2.77
CA ARG A 498 3.25 -26.00 2.83
C ARG A 498 2.84 -26.36 4.26
N LYS A 499 3.64 -27.18 4.95
CA LYS A 499 3.34 -27.57 6.33
C LYS A 499 3.31 -26.37 7.29
N GLU A 500 4.24 -25.41 7.10
CA GLU A 500 4.23 -24.15 7.86
C GLU A 500 2.94 -23.38 7.60
N ALA A 501 2.55 -23.27 6.34
CA ALA A 501 1.35 -22.54 5.92
C ALA A 501 0.08 -23.18 6.50
N GLU A 502 -0.05 -24.50 6.42
CA GLU A 502 -1.20 -25.24 6.97
C GLU A 502 -1.33 -25.03 8.48
N LYS A 503 -0.20 -25.00 9.19
CA LYS A 503 -0.19 -24.72 10.63
C LYS A 503 -0.74 -23.30 10.93
N ILE A 504 -0.24 -22.29 10.24
CA ILE A 504 -0.66 -20.90 10.49
C ILE A 504 -2.14 -20.69 10.12
N LEU A 505 -2.57 -21.19 8.96
CA LEU A 505 -3.98 -21.12 8.55
C LEU A 505 -4.90 -21.79 9.58
N THR A 506 -4.48 -22.93 10.16
CA THR A 506 -5.22 -23.59 11.22
C THR A 506 -5.29 -22.72 12.49
N GLU A 507 -4.17 -22.14 12.90
CA GLU A 507 -4.09 -21.24 14.08
C GLU A 507 -4.97 -20.02 13.89
N GLU A 508 -5.13 -19.53 12.66
CA GLU A 508 -5.99 -18.38 12.32
C GLU A 508 -7.45 -18.78 12.08
N GLY A 509 -7.78 -20.07 12.26
CA GLY A 509 -9.16 -20.58 12.23
C GLY A 509 -9.74 -20.82 10.84
N VAL A 510 -8.88 -20.97 9.82
CA VAL A 510 -9.33 -21.25 8.45
C VAL A 510 -9.55 -22.74 8.27
N SER A 511 -10.73 -23.13 7.79
CA SER A 511 -11.05 -24.54 7.51
C SER A 511 -10.24 -25.06 6.31
N PRO A 512 -9.81 -26.34 6.32
CA PRO A 512 -9.01 -26.88 5.21
C PRO A 512 -9.67 -26.78 3.82
N GLU A 513 -10.99 -26.78 3.74
CA GLU A 513 -11.74 -26.63 2.47
C GLU A 513 -11.59 -25.20 1.87
N ASP A 514 -11.18 -24.24 2.68
CA ASP A 514 -10.96 -22.84 2.26
C ASP A 514 -9.48 -22.55 1.98
N TRP A 515 -8.59 -23.56 2.05
CA TRP A 515 -7.18 -23.35 1.76
C TRP A 515 -6.91 -23.43 0.25
N GLU A 516 -6.07 -22.50 -0.23
CA GLU A 516 -5.59 -22.50 -1.61
C GLU A 516 -4.08 -22.23 -1.60
N PHE A 517 -3.35 -22.96 -2.45
CA PHE A 517 -1.88 -22.88 -2.49
C PHE A 517 -1.40 -22.61 -3.91
N HIS A 518 -0.66 -21.52 -4.08
CA HIS A 518 -0.02 -21.15 -5.35
C HIS A 518 1.48 -21.26 -5.21
N TYR A 519 2.09 -22.04 -6.11
CA TYR A 519 3.53 -22.28 -6.11
C TYR A 519 4.18 -21.53 -7.26
N ALA A 520 5.43 -21.11 -7.09
CA ALA A 520 6.18 -20.42 -8.14
C ALA A 520 7.69 -20.62 -7.96
N LEU A 521 8.43 -20.37 -9.02
CA LEU A 521 9.90 -20.42 -9.04
C LEU A 521 10.42 -19.05 -9.45
N ASP A 522 11.45 -18.56 -8.79
CA ASP A 522 12.20 -17.41 -9.29
C ASP A 522 13.33 -17.95 -10.17
N LEU A 523 13.31 -17.55 -11.43
CA LEU A 523 14.26 -17.98 -12.45
C LEU A 523 15.02 -16.79 -13.03
N ARG A 524 16.27 -17.03 -13.45
CA ARG A 524 17.08 -16.01 -14.15
C ARG A 524 18.02 -16.67 -15.14
N TYR A 525 18.56 -15.91 -16.08
CA TYR A 525 19.73 -16.38 -16.82
C TYR A 525 20.92 -16.37 -15.86
N ARG A 526 21.76 -17.38 -15.96
CA ARG A 526 22.96 -17.48 -15.13
C ARG A 526 23.81 -16.21 -15.27
N GLY A 527 24.13 -15.58 -14.13
CA GLY A 527 24.90 -14.34 -14.12
C GLY A 527 24.07 -13.05 -14.12
N GLN A 528 22.75 -13.13 -14.33
CA GLN A 528 21.88 -11.96 -14.20
C GLN A 528 21.72 -11.55 -12.73
N GLY A 529 21.57 -10.24 -12.51
CA GLY A 529 21.34 -9.68 -11.18
C GLY A 529 19.88 -9.67 -10.74
N PHE A 530 18.94 -10.08 -11.60
CA PHE A 530 17.50 -10.06 -11.32
C PHE A 530 16.86 -11.37 -11.79
N GLU A 531 15.71 -11.69 -11.21
CA GLU A 531 14.96 -12.90 -11.49
C GLU A 531 13.51 -12.58 -11.87
N LEU A 532 12.86 -13.52 -12.56
CA LEU A 532 11.43 -13.46 -12.87
C LEU A 532 10.71 -14.62 -12.18
N THR A 533 9.57 -14.31 -11.58
CA THR A 533 8.73 -15.32 -10.91
C THR A 533 7.86 -16.03 -11.96
N ILE A 534 7.99 -17.34 -12.04
CA ILE A 534 7.27 -18.21 -13.01
C ILE A 534 6.35 -19.15 -12.22
N PRO A 535 5.03 -19.16 -12.48
CA PRO A 535 4.13 -20.05 -11.77
C PRO A 535 4.47 -21.52 -11.98
N LEU A 536 4.30 -22.31 -10.92
CA LEU A 536 4.44 -23.77 -10.95
C LEU A 536 3.03 -24.37 -10.73
N SER A 537 2.56 -25.16 -11.67
CA SER A 537 1.19 -25.64 -11.70
C SER A 537 0.83 -26.67 -10.64
N SER A 538 1.84 -27.22 -9.95
CA SER A 538 1.61 -28.23 -8.90
C SER A 538 2.48 -27.96 -7.67
N GLY A 539 2.16 -28.59 -6.55
CA GLY A 539 2.92 -28.47 -5.32
C GLY A 539 4.25 -29.24 -5.32
N SER A 540 4.66 -29.76 -6.46
CA SER A 540 5.92 -30.49 -6.60
C SER A 540 6.56 -30.20 -7.97
N LEU A 541 7.88 -30.19 -7.99
CA LEU A 541 8.65 -29.97 -9.21
C LEU A 541 9.05 -31.33 -9.79
N GLN A 542 8.59 -31.60 -11.00
CA GLN A 542 8.86 -32.85 -11.70
C GLN A 542 9.79 -32.58 -12.91
N ALA A 543 10.53 -33.57 -13.32
CA ALA A 543 11.47 -33.41 -14.45
C ALA A 543 10.77 -32.97 -15.74
N GLU A 544 9.56 -33.48 -15.96
CA GLU A 544 8.74 -33.17 -17.13
C GLU A 544 8.25 -31.72 -17.15
N ALA A 545 8.20 -31.07 -15.97
CA ALA A 545 7.80 -29.65 -15.87
C ALA A 545 8.93 -28.70 -16.24
N LEU A 546 10.19 -29.14 -16.24
CA LEU A 546 11.34 -28.23 -16.45
C LEU A 546 11.34 -27.57 -17.84
N PRO A 547 11.17 -28.31 -18.97
CA PRO A 547 11.17 -27.66 -20.28
C PRO A 547 10.05 -26.60 -20.44
N PRO A 548 8.78 -26.86 -20.09
CA PRO A 548 7.76 -25.81 -20.16
C PRO A 548 8.07 -24.58 -19.28
N LEU A 549 8.65 -24.78 -18.10
CA LEU A 549 9.04 -23.66 -17.21
C LEU A 549 10.15 -22.81 -17.86
N ILE A 550 11.12 -23.41 -18.52
CA ILE A 550 12.18 -22.71 -19.24
C ILE A 550 11.57 -21.89 -20.40
N GLN A 551 10.65 -22.50 -21.16
CA GLN A 551 9.97 -21.79 -22.27
C GLN A 551 9.16 -20.59 -21.77
N GLU A 552 8.42 -20.77 -20.67
CA GLU A 552 7.63 -19.68 -20.09
C GLU A 552 8.54 -18.56 -19.56
N PHE A 553 9.69 -18.91 -18.97
CA PHE A 553 10.68 -17.93 -18.54
C PHE A 553 11.19 -17.11 -19.76
N HIS A 554 11.58 -17.78 -20.85
CA HIS A 554 12.04 -17.08 -22.07
C HIS A 554 10.96 -16.14 -22.62
N ARG A 555 9.69 -16.62 -22.68
CA ARG A 555 8.56 -15.83 -23.15
C ARG A 555 8.37 -14.57 -22.29
N LYS A 556 8.34 -14.75 -20.98
CA LYS A 556 8.13 -13.65 -20.01
C LYS A 556 9.31 -12.66 -20.05
N HIS A 557 10.55 -13.17 -20.20
CA HIS A 557 11.75 -12.33 -20.31
C HIS A 557 11.67 -11.46 -21.58
N ALA A 558 11.25 -12.04 -22.71
CA ALA A 558 11.08 -11.29 -23.95
C ALA A 558 9.95 -10.24 -23.82
N GLU A 559 8.87 -10.59 -23.15
CA GLU A 559 7.75 -9.65 -22.92
C GLU A 559 8.17 -8.43 -22.08
N ILE A 560 8.98 -8.64 -21.04
CA ILE A 560 9.36 -7.57 -20.10
C ILE A 560 10.56 -6.77 -20.63
N TYR A 561 11.57 -7.45 -21.18
CA TYR A 561 12.86 -6.83 -21.53
C TYR A 561 13.08 -6.66 -23.04
N GLY A 562 12.16 -7.16 -23.86
CA GLY A 562 12.25 -7.04 -25.31
C GLY A 562 13.17 -8.10 -25.97
N PHE A 563 13.77 -9.02 -25.20
CA PHE A 563 14.65 -10.06 -25.74
C PHE A 563 14.62 -11.31 -24.87
N SER A 564 15.06 -12.43 -25.44
CA SER A 564 15.35 -13.66 -24.70
C SER A 564 16.63 -14.29 -25.28
N ASN A 565 17.30 -15.09 -24.45
CA ASN A 565 18.53 -15.81 -24.88
C ASN A 565 18.32 -17.31 -24.70
N LEU A 566 17.85 -17.97 -25.76
CA LEU A 566 17.50 -19.40 -25.74
C LEU A 566 18.71 -20.31 -25.46
N ASN A 567 19.94 -19.81 -25.65
CA ASN A 567 21.17 -20.55 -25.46
C ASN A 567 21.75 -20.37 -24.04
N ALA A 568 21.24 -19.42 -23.25
CA ALA A 568 21.74 -19.18 -21.92
C ALA A 568 21.15 -20.16 -20.91
N GLU A 569 21.99 -20.62 -19.98
CA GLU A 569 21.57 -21.52 -18.90
C GLU A 569 20.58 -20.78 -17.97
N VAL A 570 19.41 -21.36 -17.76
CA VAL A 570 18.41 -20.85 -16.83
C VAL A 570 18.70 -21.41 -15.44
N GLU A 571 18.72 -20.53 -14.44
CA GLU A 571 19.05 -20.86 -13.05
C GLU A 571 17.83 -20.66 -12.18
N LEU A 572 17.51 -21.67 -11.35
CA LEU A 572 16.57 -21.57 -10.25
C LEU A 572 17.24 -20.74 -9.16
N VAL A 573 16.53 -19.78 -8.58
CA VAL A 573 17.02 -18.89 -7.51
C VAL A 573 16.28 -19.17 -6.21
N SER A 574 14.94 -19.21 -6.26
CA SER A 574 14.10 -19.44 -5.08
C SER A 574 12.83 -20.20 -5.44
N LEU A 575 12.31 -20.87 -4.43
CA LEU A 575 11.00 -21.54 -4.45
C LEU A 575 10.03 -20.66 -3.65
N ARG A 576 8.82 -20.48 -4.15
CA ARG A 576 7.80 -19.64 -3.51
C ARG A 576 6.51 -20.40 -3.29
N LEU A 577 5.83 -20.05 -2.20
CA LEU A 577 4.48 -20.51 -1.89
C LEU A 577 3.66 -19.32 -1.41
N THR A 578 2.51 -19.11 -2.03
CA THR A 578 1.47 -18.21 -1.50
C THR A 578 0.33 -19.09 -1.00
N ALA A 579 0.08 -19.02 0.30
CA ALA A 579 -1.00 -19.76 0.96
C ALA A 579 -2.14 -18.80 1.23
N ILE A 580 -3.34 -19.16 0.77
CA ILE A 580 -4.53 -18.32 0.89
C ILE A 580 -5.58 -19.07 1.73
N GLY A 581 -6.09 -18.39 2.76
CA GLY A 581 -7.28 -18.82 3.48
C GLY A 581 -8.45 -18.00 2.96
N ARG A 582 -9.32 -18.61 2.16
CA ARG A 582 -10.47 -17.92 1.58
C ARG A 582 -11.41 -17.44 2.67
N THR A 583 -11.85 -16.19 2.57
CA THR A 583 -12.79 -15.58 3.50
C THR A 583 -14.12 -15.28 2.79
N GLU A 584 -15.20 -15.29 3.57
CA GLU A 584 -16.50 -14.92 3.06
C GLU A 584 -16.50 -13.42 2.69
N LYS A 585 -17.03 -13.10 1.51
CA LYS A 585 -17.08 -11.73 0.99
C LYS A 585 -18.46 -11.09 1.27
N PRO A 586 -18.51 -9.77 1.54
CA PRO A 586 -19.78 -9.10 1.71
C PRO A 586 -20.50 -8.98 0.37
N ASP A 587 -21.83 -8.99 0.39
CA ASP A 587 -22.63 -8.62 -0.77
C ASP A 587 -22.66 -7.09 -0.87
N LEU A 588 -22.65 -6.59 -2.10
CA LEU A 588 -22.85 -5.15 -2.34
C LEU A 588 -24.38 -4.91 -2.45
N PRO A 589 -24.91 -3.97 -1.65
CA PRO A 589 -26.35 -3.69 -1.73
C PRO A 589 -26.72 -3.01 -3.03
N GLU A 590 -27.86 -3.39 -3.58
CA GLU A 590 -28.42 -2.71 -4.76
C GLU A 590 -29.21 -1.49 -4.32
N ILE A 591 -29.07 -0.39 -5.07
CA ILE A 591 -29.82 0.84 -4.80
C ILE A 591 -31.17 0.82 -5.55
N PRO A 592 -32.20 1.51 -5.02
CA PRO A 592 -33.49 1.54 -5.69
C PRO A 592 -33.41 2.13 -7.12
N SER A 593 -34.04 1.48 -8.08
CA SER A 593 -34.09 1.97 -9.46
C SER A 593 -35.23 2.98 -9.67
N LYS A 594 -36.14 3.13 -8.68
CA LYS A 594 -37.23 4.09 -8.72
C LYS A 594 -36.84 5.41 -8.05
N GLY A 595 -37.05 6.51 -8.75
CA GLY A 595 -36.76 7.84 -8.30
C GLY A 595 -36.70 8.83 -9.46
N SER A 596 -36.56 10.10 -9.18
CA SER A 596 -36.42 11.10 -10.24
C SER A 596 -35.12 11.92 -10.02
N LEU A 597 -34.50 12.29 -11.12
CA LEU A 597 -33.31 13.15 -11.11
C LEU A 597 -33.60 14.49 -10.40
N SER A 598 -34.79 15.05 -10.61
CA SER A 598 -35.19 16.34 -10.00
C SER A 598 -35.24 16.26 -8.48
N ALA A 599 -35.60 15.11 -7.90
CA ALA A 599 -35.62 14.93 -6.44
C ALA A 599 -34.21 14.82 -5.85
N ALA A 600 -33.22 14.52 -6.65
CA ALA A 600 -31.83 14.43 -6.22
C ALA A 600 -31.10 15.77 -6.32
N VAL A 601 -31.67 16.78 -6.98
CA VAL A 601 -31.02 18.10 -7.11
C VAL A 601 -30.97 18.78 -5.74
N LEU A 602 -29.77 19.19 -5.33
CA LEU A 602 -29.53 19.94 -4.09
C LEU A 602 -29.60 21.44 -4.36
N GLU A 603 -28.97 21.88 -5.45
CA GLU A 603 -28.85 23.30 -5.83
C GLU A 603 -28.37 23.41 -7.28
N GLU A 604 -28.33 24.63 -7.79
CA GLU A 604 -27.55 25.00 -8.97
C GLU A 604 -26.51 26.04 -8.52
N ARG A 605 -25.24 25.85 -8.92
CA ARG A 605 -24.20 26.82 -8.63
C ARG A 605 -23.29 27.03 -9.84
N LEU A 606 -22.49 28.10 -9.82
CA LEU A 606 -21.45 28.31 -10.81
C LEU A 606 -20.26 27.42 -10.50
N VAL A 607 -19.82 26.65 -11.48
CA VAL A 607 -18.69 25.73 -11.38
C VAL A 607 -17.77 26.02 -12.56
N PHE A 608 -16.49 26.15 -12.30
CA PHE A 608 -15.48 26.36 -13.33
C PHE A 608 -14.97 25.00 -13.83
N PHE A 609 -14.99 24.79 -15.14
CA PHE A 609 -14.40 23.60 -15.75
C PHE A 609 -13.18 24.03 -16.58
N VAL A 610 -12.04 23.41 -16.32
CA VAL A 610 -10.78 23.69 -17.00
C VAL A 610 -10.99 23.61 -18.53
N GLY A 611 -10.59 24.65 -19.25
CA GLY A 611 -10.75 24.73 -20.72
C GLY A 611 -12.17 25.06 -21.19
N GLU A 612 -13.18 25.09 -20.32
CA GLU A 612 -14.58 25.35 -20.66
C GLU A 612 -15.14 26.60 -19.96
N GLY A 613 -14.48 27.05 -18.87
CA GLY A 613 -14.88 28.23 -18.11
C GLY A 613 -16.05 27.98 -17.16
N TRP A 614 -16.66 29.07 -16.70
CA TRP A 614 -17.76 29.04 -15.75
C TRP A 614 -19.07 28.52 -16.38
N ARG A 615 -19.68 27.55 -15.71
CA ARG A 615 -20.98 26.98 -16.15
C ARG A 615 -21.95 26.94 -14.98
N LYS A 616 -23.21 27.29 -15.23
CA LYS A 616 -24.30 27.08 -14.27
C LYS A 616 -24.56 25.57 -14.24
N THR A 617 -24.36 24.96 -13.08
CA THR A 617 -24.22 23.50 -12.96
C THR A 617 -25.14 22.94 -11.88
N PRO A 618 -26.00 21.97 -12.20
CA PRO A 618 -26.80 21.29 -11.17
C PRO A 618 -25.91 20.43 -10.30
N VAL A 619 -26.20 20.44 -9.00
CA VAL A 619 -25.53 19.64 -7.98
C VAL A 619 -26.54 18.59 -7.48
N TYR A 620 -26.16 17.32 -7.57
CA TYR A 620 -27.00 16.18 -7.18
C TYR A 620 -26.49 15.53 -5.88
N SER A 621 -27.44 15.10 -5.04
CA SER A 621 -27.12 14.20 -3.92
C SER A 621 -26.92 12.79 -4.47
N ARG A 622 -25.73 12.22 -4.25
CA ARG A 622 -25.43 10.84 -4.66
C ARG A 622 -26.43 9.84 -4.07
N GLU A 623 -26.77 10.03 -2.78
CA GLU A 623 -27.63 9.13 -2.03
C GLU A 623 -29.09 9.13 -2.54
N LYS A 624 -29.50 10.20 -3.24
CA LYS A 624 -30.87 10.33 -3.77
C LYS A 624 -30.98 9.96 -5.27
N LEU A 625 -29.84 9.73 -5.94
CA LEU A 625 -29.86 9.31 -7.34
C LEU A 625 -30.36 7.87 -7.46
N PRO A 626 -31.31 7.58 -8.34
CA PRO A 626 -31.78 6.20 -8.53
C PRO A 626 -30.80 5.38 -9.37
N GLY A 627 -30.80 4.07 -9.17
CA GLY A 627 -30.06 3.13 -10.01
C GLY A 627 -30.53 3.24 -11.46
N GLY A 628 -29.61 3.25 -12.41
CA GLY A 628 -29.91 3.47 -13.83
C GLY A 628 -29.98 4.95 -14.22
N ALA A 629 -29.80 5.88 -13.30
CA ALA A 629 -29.78 7.31 -13.63
C ALA A 629 -28.67 7.64 -14.63
N GLU A 630 -29.00 8.52 -15.60
CA GLU A 630 -28.04 9.06 -16.56
C GLU A 630 -27.95 10.58 -16.37
N LEU A 631 -26.73 11.09 -16.26
CA LEU A 631 -26.43 12.51 -16.17
C LEU A 631 -25.57 12.92 -17.36
N ILE A 632 -25.92 14.06 -17.96
CA ILE A 632 -25.10 14.66 -19.01
C ILE A 632 -24.46 15.91 -18.41
N GLY A 633 -23.14 16.03 -18.52
CA GLY A 633 -22.42 17.19 -18.00
C GLY A 633 -22.79 18.52 -18.69
N PRO A 634 -22.65 19.65 -17.99
CA PRO A 634 -21.99 19.75 -16.70
C PRO A 634 -22.90 19.35 -15.52
N ALA A 635 -22.33 18.63 -14.56
CA ALA A 635 -23.01 18.26 -13.33
C ALA A 635 -21.98 18.03 -12.22
N VAL A 636 -22.41 18.17 -10.97
CA VAL A 636 -21.64 17.80 -9.80
C VAL A 636 -22.48 16.77 -9.03
N VAL A 637 -21.86 15.66 -8.62
CA VAL A 637 -22.53 14.68 -7.75
C VAL A 637 -21.82 14.69 -6.40
N GLU A 638 -22.50 15.20 -5.38
CA GLU A 638 -21.98 15.24 -4.02
C GLU A 638 -22.50 14.04 -3.22
N GLY A 639 -21.56 13.27 -2.68
CA GLY A 639 -21.84 12.23 -1.70
C GLY A 639 -21.20 12.61 -0.36
N LEU A 640 -21.54 11.86 0.67
CA LEU A 640 -20.97 12.08 1.99
C LEU A 640 -19.45 11.98 1.98
N GLU A 641 -18.89 11.09 1.17
CA GLU A 641 -17.49 10.69 1.21
C GLU A 641 -16.64 11.27 0.09
N SER A 642 -17.25 11.69 -1.01
CA SER A 642 -16.52 12.20 -2.19
C SER A 642 -17.43 13.01 -3.10
N THR A 643 -16.83 13.87 -3.92
CA THR A 643 -17.51 14.68 -4.92
C THR A 643 -17.03 14.30 -6.31
N VAL A 644 -17.95 14.04 -7.23
CA VAL A 644 -17.66 13.66 -8.61
C VAL A 644 -18.00 14.85 -9.53
N LEU A 645 -17.04 15.24 -10.34
CA LEU A 645 -17.27 16.25 -11.39
C LEU A 645 -17.61 15.54 -12.71
N VAL A 646 -18.72 15.96 -13.32
CA VAL A 646 -19.12 15.51 -14.66
C VAL A 646 -18.97 16.75 -15.57
N PRO A 647 -17.81 16.91 -16.24
CA PRO A 647 -17.60 18.11 -17.07
C PRO A 647 -18.49 18.10 -18.31
N PRO A 648 -18.62 19.26 -18.99
CA PRO A 648 -19.37 19.32 -20.24
C PRO A 648 -18.97 18.20 -21.21
N ARG A 649 -19.98 17.65 -21.90
CA ARG A 649 -19.88 16.56 -22.89
C ARG A 649 -19.58 15.17 -22.30
N ALA A 650 -19.22 15.05 -21.02
CA ALA A 650 -19.11 13.74 -20.37
C ALA A 650 -20.52 13.20 -20.03
N ARG A 651 -20.65 11.89 -20.02
CA ARG A 651 -21.88 11.18 -19.60
C ARG A 651 -21.59 10.34 -18.39
N ALA A 652 -22.43 10.43 -17.39
CA ALA A 652 -22.33 9.65 -16.15
C ALA A 652 -23.59 8.78 -15.99
N PHE A 653 -23.44 7.61 -15.51
CA PHE A 653 -24.36 6.48 -15.48
C PHE A 653 -24.27 5.84 -14.11
N LEU A 654 -25.31 5.72 -13.35
CA LEU A 654 -25.36 4.97 -12.11
C LEU A 654 -25.73 3.49 -12.39
N ASP A 655 -24.86 2.58 -11.96
CA ASP A 655 -25.20 1.16 -12.02
C ASP A 655 -26.12 0.76 -10.85
N ARG A 656 -26.52 -0.51 -10.80
CA ARG A 656 -27.42 -1.03 -9.75
C ARG A 656 -26.85 -0.97 -8.33
N PHE A 657 -25.52 -0.84 -8.19
CA PHE A 657 -24.86 -0.75 -6.88
C PHE A 657 -24.56 0.70 -6.46
N GLY A 658 -24.94 1.69 -7.29
CA GLY A 658 -24.69 3.10 -7.03
C GLY A 658 -23.29 3.57 -7.45
N ASN A 659 -22.55 2.74 -8.19
CA ASN A 659 -21.29 3.17 -8.78
C ASN A 659 -21.57 4.13 -9.93
N ILE A 660 -20.71 5.15 -10.08
CA ILE A 660 -20.83 6.10 -11.20
C ILE A 660 -19.80 5.70 -12.27
N ILE A 661 -20.31 5.41 -13.46
CA ILE A 661 -19.49 5.10 -14.64
C ILE A 661 -19.56 6.32 -15.56
N LEU A 662 -18.40 6.95 -15.84
CA LEU A 662 -18.36 8.11 -16.73
C LEU A 662 -17.72 7.70 -18.06
N GLU A 663 -18.38 8.11 -19.15
CA GLU A 663 -17.82 8.04 -20.50
C GLU A 663 -17.20 9.42 -20.79
N VAL A 664 -15.95 9.44 -21.23
CA VAL A 664 -15.08 10.63 -21.20
C VAL A 664 -14.87 11.23 -22.59
#